data_0648a7f86c2f25bf44c4fd1ca5566cc8
#
_entry.id   0648a7f86c2f25bf44c4fd1ca5566cc8
#
_cell.length_a   1.000
_cell.length_b   1.000
_cell.length_c   1.000
_cell.angle_alpha   90.00
_cell.angle_beta   90.00
_cell.angle_gamma   90.00
#
_symmetry.space_group_name_H-M   'P 1'
#
loop_
_entity.id
_entity.type
_entity.pdbx_description
1 polymer ?
#
loop_
_entity_poly.entity_id
_entity_poly.type
_entity_poly.pdbx_seq_one_letter_code
_entity_poly.pdbx_strand_id
1 'polypeptide(L)'
;MSSSKDSFGARATIEVGGESIDIFRLEALAKAGLGDVRRLPYSIRVLLENLVRFEDGETVTKADIEAVAKWDPKATPSDEIAFRPSRVLLQDFTGVPAVVDLAAMREQFQKMGGDPSRINPLQPADLVIDHSVQVDSYGLLRSFEQNVELEFERNRERYQFLKWGQKAFQNMQVVPPGTGIVHQVNLEYLARVVFARGADGKTVAYPDSLVGTDSHTTMINGLGVLGWGVGGIEAEAAMLGQPIAMLLPQVVGFRLTGKLPEGATATDAVLTITQMLRERGVVGKFVEFYGAGMESLSLPDRATIANMAPEYGATMGFFPVDAETLAYLRFSGREEKQVARVERVLKEMGLFHTAEAPDPEFTDTLHLDLGDVVPSIAGPKRPQDRIALSESKRAWGRTLEGIKANLKDTAKTSAEVTLDREGEEPVTFELENGAVVIAAITSCTNTSNPAVMISAGLLARNALAKGLEVAPWVKTSLAPGSQVVTEYLEKAGLMDDLEKLRFHLVGYGCTTCIGNSGPLDGPIRDAIVQNDLVVTSALSGNRNFEGRVSPHTRANYLASPPLVVAYALAGTMDIDFAADPIGKDSSGADVYLKDIWPSSKDVTEALREAVTTEQFEKRYAEVFEGPEQWQKVSVPGGDTYAWEDDSTYIRLPPFFDDVQPGEPPAAQDISGARVLALLGDSVTTDHISPAGSIASDSPAARYLKENGVSPRDFNSYGSRRGNHEVMMRGTFANIRLRNLLAPGTEGGVTRHLPDGEQMSIYDASMKYQEEGTPLVVIAGKEYGTGSSRDWAAKGTYLLGVKAVITESYERIHRSNLIGMGVLPLEFTGGQNRESLELTGEEIFSIGGIAEGLEPGKLLTVTTDSGKEFQAKVRLDTPQEVQYYLHGGILQYVLRQMAAS
;
A
#
# COMPACT_ATOMS: atom_id res chain seq x y z
N MET A 1 -22.30 16.34 -11.99
CA MET A 1 -23.17 15.34 -11.33
C MET A 1 -24.53 15.44 -11.97
N SER A 2 -25.06 14.38 -12.59
CA SER A 2 -26.47 14.32 -12.95
C SER A 2 -27.31 14.43 -11.67
N SER A 3 -28.47 15.09 -11.73
CA SER A 3 -29.36 15.18 -10.57
C SER A 3 -29.83 13.78 -10.18
N SER A 4 -29.64 13.37 -8.90
CA SER A 4 -30.20 12.12 -8.39
C SER A 4 -31.72 12.09 -8.64
N LYS A 5 -32.28 10.92 -8.96
CA LYS A 5 -33.74 10.68 -9.06
C LYS A 5 -34.45 10.88 -7.72
N ASP A 6 -33.68 10.73 -6.61
CA ASP A 6 -34.14 10.92 -5.23
C ASP A 6 -35.48 10.21 -4.95
N SER A 7 -35.59 8.96 -5.32
CA SER A 7 -36.81 8.15 -5.21
C SER A 7 -37.39 8.03 -3.80
N PHE A 8 -36.61 8.40 -2.79
CA PHE A 8 -36.97 8.33 -1.38
C PHE A 8 -37.17 9.72 -0.74
N GLY A 9 -36.98 10.82 -1.48
CA GLY A 9 -37.08 12.17 -0.95
C GLY A 9 -36.03 12.46 0.13
N ALA A 10 -34.83 11.98 -0.05
CA ALA A 10 -33.72 12.13 0.90
C ALA A 10 -33.04 13.50 0.81
N ARG A 11 -33.17 14.19 -0.34
CA ARG A 11 -32.55 15.50 -0.55
C ARG A 11 -33.18 16.54 0.36
N ALA A 12 -32.36 17.28 1.07
CA ALA A 12 -32.75 18.33 1.99
C ALA A 12 -31.78 19.49 1.94
N THR A 13 -32.27 20.71 2.13
CA THR A 13 -31.41 21.90 2.21
C THR A 13 -31.21 22.28 3.68
N ILE A 14 -29.97 22.57 4.06
CA ILE A 14 -29.59 23.04 5.40
C ILE A 14 -28.80 24.35 5.32
N GLU A 15 -28.80 25.14 6.39
CA GLU A 15 -27.97 26.32 6.53
C GLU A 15 -26.72 26.02 7.36
N VAL A 16 -25.54 26.33 6.82
CA VAL A 16 -24.24 26.16 7.48
C VAL A 16 -23.38 27.40 7.24
N GLY A 17 -23.04 28.15 8.29
CA GLY A 17 -22.15 29.31 8.18
C GLY A 17 -22.66 30.39 7.22
N GLY A 18 -24.00 30.50 7.05
CA GLY A 18 -24.66 31.45 6.13
C GLY A 18 -24.73 31.00 4.68
N GLU A 19 -24.35 29.73 4.40
CA GLU A 19 -24.47 29.08 3.09
C GLU A 19 -25.62 28.08 3.10
N SER A 20 -26.46 28.10 2.05
CA SER A 20 -27.50 27.10 1.81
C SER A 20 -26.92 25.92 1.07
N ILE A 21 -26.97 24.74 1.67
CA ILE A 21 -26.30 23.53 1.22
C ILE A 21 -27.30 22.37 1.14
N ASP A 22 -27.35 21.71 0.00
CA ASP A 22 -28.11 20.47 -0.18
C ASP A 22 -27.37 19.28 0.34
N ILE A 23 -28.07 18.36 1.01
CA ILE A 23 -27.55 17.09 1.54
C ILE A 23 -28.53 15.95 1.28
N PHE A 24 -28.16 14.70 1.53
CA PHE A 24 -29.06 13.55 1.49
C PHE A 24 -29.21 12.95 2.90
N ARG A 25 -30.40 13.04 3.49
CA ARG A 25 -30.71 12.54 4.84
C ARG A 25 -31.10 11.07 4.78
N LEU A 26 -30.33 10.21 5.44
CA LEU A 26 -30.61 8.76 5.49
C LEU A 26 -31.91 8.45 6.27
N GLU A 27 -32.35 9.33 7.15
CA GLU A 27 -33.62 9.18 7.87
C GLU A 27 -34.84 9.08 6.94
N ALA A 28 -34.76 9.65 5.73
CA ALA A 28 -35.82 9.54 4.73
C ALA A 28 -36.13 8.09 4.35
N LEU A 29 -35.10 7.24 4.29
CA LEU A 29 -35.23 5.80 4.00
C LEU A 29 -36.01 5.08 5.10
N ALA A 30 -35.77 5.41 6.37
CA ALA A 30 -36.53 4.87 7.48
C ALA A 30 -38.02 5.30 7.41
N LYS A 31 -38.28 6.56 7.03
CA LYS A 31 -39.63 7.07 6.79
C LYS A 31 -40.34 6.40 5.62
N ALA A 32 -39.60 5.96 4.64
CA ALA A 32 -40.08 5.15 3.50
C ALA A 32 -40.29 3.65 3.84
N GLY A 33 -40.07 3.25 5.09
CA GLY A 33 -40.35 1.89 5.56
C GLY A 33 -39.20 0.88 5.34
N LEU A 34 -37.97 1.34 5.07
CA LEU A 34 -36.79 0.46 4.84
C LEU A 34 -36.07 0.03 6.13
N GLY A 35 -36.63 0.35 7.31
CA GLY A 35 -36.05 0.01 8.61
C GLY A 35 -35.26 1.15 9.25
N ASP A 36 -34.74 0.90 10.47
CA ASP A 36 -33.90 1.88 11.18
C ASP A 36 -32.46 1.83 10.67
N VAL A 37 -32.09 2.84 9.88
CA VAL A 37 -30.73 2.96 9.33
C VAL A 37 -29.64 3.12 10.39
N ARG A 38 -30.02 3.46 11.65
CA ARG A 38 -29.06 3.61 12.76
C ARG A 38 -28.50 2.25 13.23
N ARG A 39 -29.15 1.14 12.88
CA ARG A 39 -28.63 -0.22 13.12
C ARG A 39 -27.45 -0.57 12.23
N LEU A 40 -27.31 0.10 11.08
CA LEU A 40 -26.24 -0.17 10.11
C LEU A 40 -24.89 0.32 10.65
N PRO A 41 -23.78 -0.39 10.37
CA PRO A 41 -22.44 0.16 10.55
C PRO A 41 -22.26 1.50 9.84
N TYR A 42 -21.47 2.40 10.41
CA TYR A 42 -21.24 3.72 9.80
C TYR A 42 -20.63 3.61 8.40
N SER A 43 -19.75 2.64 8.17
CA SER A 43 -19.21 2.33 6.85
C SER A 43 -20.30 2.00 5.84
N ILE A 44 -21.30 1.21 6.22
CA ILE A 44 -22.47 0.91 5.35
C ILE A 44 -23.35 2.14 5.14
N ARG A 45 -23.52 3.00 6.16
CA ARG A 45 -24.29 4.26 6.00
C ARG A 45 -23.63 5.20 4.97
N VAL A 46 -22.27 5.26 4.94
CA VAL A 46 -21.56 6.06 3.92
C VAL A 46 -21.79 5.48 2.52
N LEU A 47 -21.75 4.16 2.35
CA LEU A 47 -22.12 3.52 1.08
C LEU A 47 -23.56 3.81 0.69
N LEU A 48 -24.48 3.77 1.65
CA LEU A 48 -25.90 4.05 1.42
C LEU A 48 -26.12 5.51 0.96
N GLU A 49 -25.46 6.49 1.60
CA GLU A 49 -25.49 7.89 1.17
C GLU A 49 -25.00 8.04 -0.27
N ASN A 50 -23.88 7.35 -0.59
CA ASN A 50 -23.29 7.38 -1.93
C ASN A 50 -24.30 6.92 -2.99
N LEU A 51 -24.96 5.78 -2.78
CA LEU A 51 -25.98 5.26 -3.69
C LEU A 51 -27.18 6.20 -3.83
N VAL A 52 -27.72 6.72 -2.72
CA VAL A 52 -28.84 7.68 -2.74
C VAL A 52 -28.48 8.92 -3.57
N ARG A 53 -27.27 9.43 -3.41
CA ARG A 53 -26.79 10.61 -4.12
C ARG A 53 -26.56 10.36 -5.61
N PHE A 54 -26.20 9.14 -6.01
CA PHE A 54 -25.92 8.77 -7.39
C PHE A 54 -27.02 7.95 -8.07
N GLU A 55 -28.23 7.89 -7.47
CA GLU A 55 -29.38 7.21 -8.05
C GLU A 55 -29.72 7.77 -9.45
N ASP A 56 -29.39 7.04 -10.51
CA ASP A 56 -29.69 7.38 -11.90
C ASP A 56 -30.76 6.44 -12.52
N GLY A 57 -31.03 5.31 -11.87
CA GLY A 57 -31.99 4.28 -12.28
C GLY A 57 -31.45 3.33 -13.35
N GLU A 58 -30.15 3.42 -13.65
CA GLU A 58 -29.41 2.56 -14.58
C GLU A 58 -28.24 1.91 -13.86
N THR A 59 -27.24 2.68 -13.48
CA THR A 59 -26.07 2.22 -12.72
C THR A 59 -26.39 2.04 -11.23
N VAL A 60 -27.13 2.97 -10.66
CA VAL A 60 -27.65 2.89 -9.30
C VAL A 60 -29.17 2.97 -9.33
N THR A 61 -29.80 1.87 -8.98
CA THR A 61 -31.27 1.75 -8.99
C THR A 61 -31.86 1.91 -7.59
N LYS A 62 -33.17 2.09 -7.54
CA LYS A 62 -33.91 2.07 -6.28
C LYS A 62 -33.72 0.75 -5.53
N ALA A 63 -33.63 -0.38 -6.24
CA ALA A 63 -33.45 -1.72 -5.66
C ALA A 63 -32.08 -1.84 -4.94
N ASP A 64 -31.02 -1.25 -5.50
CA ASP A 64 -29.71 -1.27 -4.89
C ASP A 64 -29.70 -0.50 -3.56
N ILE A 65 -30.37 0.66 -3.52
CA ILE A 65 -30.55 1.45 -2.28
C ILE A 65 -31.34 0.66 -1.23
N GLU A 66 -32.41 -0.04 -1.66
CA GLU A 66 -33.21 -0.88 -0.77
C GLU A 66 -32.38 -2.06 -0.22
N ALA A 67 -31.55 -2.69 -1.03
CA ALA A 67 -30.67 -3.79 -0.62
C ALA A 67 -29.70 -3.32 0.48
N VAL A 68 -29.04 -2.18 0.28
CA VAL A 68 -28.11 -1.64 1.29
C VAL A 68 -28.84 -1.17 2.56
N ALA A 69 -30.01 -0.53 2.43
CA ALA A 69 -30.78 -0.09 3.60
C ALA A 69 -31.29 -1.27 4.47
N LYS A 70 -31.55 -2.41 3.81
CA LYS A 70 -31.97 -3.67 4.45
C LYS A 70 -30.80 -4.62 4.74
N TRP A 71 -29.55 -4.15 4.67
CA TRP A 71 -28.38 -4.96 4.91
C TRP A 71 -28.54 -5.93 6.10
N ASP A 72 -28.32 -7.22 5.84
CA ASP A 72 -28.41 -8.27 6.84
C ASP A 72 -27.00 -8.71 7.23
N PRO A 73 -26.59 -8.53 8.49
CA PRO A 73 -25.25 -8.93 8.96
C PRO A 73 -24.97 -10.43 8.82
N LYS A 74 -26.00 -11.27 8.67
CA LYS A 74 -25.87 -12.73 8.60
C LYS A 74 -25.97 -13.30 7.19
N ALA A 75 -26.32 -12.45 6.20
CA ALA A 75 -26.41 -12.88 4.82
C ALA A 75 -25.02 -13.15 4.21
N THR A 76 -24.96 -14.11 3.29
CA THR A 76 -23.80 -14.25 2.41
C THR A 76 -23.89 -13.14 1.35
N PRO A 77 -22.82 -12.38 1.10
CA PRO A 77 -22.83 -11.32 0.11
C PRO A 77 -23.23 -11.84 -1.29
N SER A 78 -24.28 -11.27 -1.86
CA SER A 78 -24.79 -11.60 -3.20
C SER A 78 -25.14 -10.35 -4.01
N ASP A 79 -25.46 -9.26 -3.33
CA ASP A 79 -25.88 -8.03 -3.99
C ASP A 79 -24.66 -7.20 -4.38
N GLU A 80 -24.59 -6.80 -5.64
CA GLU A 80 -23.57 -5.89 -6.16
C GLU A 80 -24.02 -4.44 -5.97
N ILE A 81 -23.08 -3.57 -5.61
CA ILE A 81 -23.27 -2.12 -5.55
C ILE A 81 -22.24 -1.39 -6.40
N ALA A 82 -22.64 -0.24 -6.92
CA ALA A 82 -21.82 0.64 -7.76
C ALA A 82 -21.36 1.86 -6.96
N PHE A 83 -20.23 1.76 -6.28
CA PHE A 83 -19.68 2.85 -5.45
C PHE A 83 -18.88 3.84 -6.29
N ARG A 84 -19.12 5.15 -6.10
CA ARG A 84 -18.33 6.21 -6.74
C ARG A 84 -17.56 7.02 -5.71
N PRO A 85 -16.22 6.88 -5.62
CA PRO A 85 -15.42 7.64 -4.68
C PRO A 85 -15.46 9.14 -4.98
N SER A 86 -15.31 9.97 -3.95
CA SER A 86 -15.33 11.44 -4.09
C SER A 86 -14.03 11.96 -4.72
N ARG A 87 -12.94 11.21 -4.61
CA ARG A 87 -11.63 11.51 -5.17
C ARG A 87 -10.76 10.26 -5.27
N VAL A 88 -9.65 10.39 -5.99
CA VAL A 88 -8.63 9.33 -6.15
C VAL A 88 -7.30 9.85 -5.63
N LEU A 89 -6.58 9.02 -4.88
CA LEU A 89 -5.27 9.33 -4.32
C LEU A 89 -4.20 8.43 -4.92
N LEU A 90 -3.12 9.04 -5.39
CA LEU A 90 -2.03 8.36 -6.06
C LEU A 90 -0.72 8.64 -5.32
N GLN A 91 0.18 7.66 -5.27
CA GLN A 91 1.59 7.88 -4.98
C GLN A 91 2.40 7.70 -6.28
N ASP A 92 3.63 8.20 -6.35
CA ASP A 92 4.33 8.34 -7.62
C ASP A 92 4.73 7.00 -8.28
N PHE A 93 5.03 5.94 -7.53
CA PHE A 93 5.39 4.65 -8.14
C PHE A 93 4.21 3.93 -8.82
N THR A 94 3.00 4.21 -8.40
CA THR A 94 1.76 3.68 -8.99
C THR A 94 1.00 4.74 -9.77
N GLY A 95 1.21 6.00 -9.47
CA GLY A 95 0.61 7.13 -10.19
C GLY A 95 1.28 7.41 -11.54
N VAL A 96 2.60 7.27 -11.66
CA VAL A 96 3.27 7.41 -12.95
C VAL A 96 2.70 6.46 -14.01
N PRO A 97 2.59 5.13 -13.78
CA PRO A 97 1.95 4.26 -14.75
C PRO A 97 0.49 4.62 -15.02
N ALA A 98 -0.27 5.08 -14.02
CA ALA A 98 -1.64 5.53 -14.24
C ALA A 98 -1.72 6.73 -15.19
N VAL A 99 -0.84 7.73 -15.02
CA VAL A 99 -0.75 8.87 -15.91
C VAL A 99 -0.25 8.46 -17.31
N VAL A 100 0.66 7.45 -17.39
CA VAL A 100 1.12 6.88 -18.67
C VAL A 100 -0.05 6.24 -19.42
N ASP A 101 -0.90 5.47 -18.74
CA ASP A 101 -2.05 4.85 -19.36
C ASP A 101 -3.08 5.89 -19.86
N LEU A 102 -3.37 6.92 -19.06
CA LEU A 102 -4.23 8.02 -19.49
C LEU A 102 -3.65 8.77 -20.69
N ALA A 103 -2.34 8.98 -20.75
CA ALA A 103 -1.65 9.58 -21.87
C ALA A 103 -1.74 8.69 -23.13
N ALA A 104 -1.54 7.38 -22.98
CA ALA A 104 -1.68 6.40 -24.05
C ALA A 104 -3.14 6.29 -24.54
N MET A 105 -4.12 6.34 -23.62
CA MET A 105 -5.54 6.43 -23.99
C MET A 105 -5.85 7.67 -24.84
N ARG A 106 -5.28 8.85 -24.51
CA ARG A 106 -5.43 10.07 -25.32
C ARG A 106 -4.93 9.86 -26.74
N GLU A 107 -3.77 9.24 -26.88
CA GLU A 107 -3.19 8.96 -28.19
C GLU A 107 -4.07 7.98 -28.99
N GLN A 108 -4.50 6.87 -28.39
CA GLN A 108 -5.38 5.92 -29.07
C GLN A 108 -6.74 6.53 -29.38
N PHE A 109 -7.32 7.31 -28.48
CA PHE A 109 -8.59 7.99 -28.71
C PHE A 109 -8.51 8.97 -29.90
N GLN A 110 -7.39 9.68 -30.03
CA GLN A 110 -7.13 10.54 -31.17
C GLN A 110 -7.01 9.73 -32.48
N LYS A 111 -6.31 8.58 -32.46
CA LYS A 111 -6.25 7.65 -33.60
C LYS A 111 -7.63 7.12 -34.00
N MET A 112 -8.53 6.96 -33.05
CA MET A 112 -9.93 6.56 -33.27
C MET A 112 -10.82 7.73 -33.75
N GLY A 113 -10.26 8.96 -33.89
CA GLY A 113 -10.97 10.15 -34.33
C GLY A 113 -11.63 10.98 -33.24
N GLY A 114 -11.39 10.63 -31.97
CA GLY A 114 -11.89 11.37 -30.81
C GLY A 114 -11.02 12.57 -30.43
N ASP A 115 -11.57 13.46 -29.61
CA ASP A 115 -10.84 14.59 -29.02
C ASP A 115 -10.07 14.11 -27.77
N PRO A 116 -8.71 14.09 -27.78
CA PRO A 116 -7.91 13.61 -26.64
C PRO A 116 -8.19 14.38 -25.34
N SER A 117 -8.64 15.63 -25.40
CA SER A 117 -8.98 16.42 -24.22
C SER A 117 -10.18 15.87 -23.43
N ARG A 118 -10.98 14.96 -24.02
CA ARG A 118 -12.07 14.26 -23.31
C ARG A 118 -11.56 13.25 -22.30
N ILE A 119 -10.33 12.74 -22.46
CA ILE A 119 -9.70 11.85 -21.48
C ILE A 119 -9.15 12.70 -20.33
N ASN A 120 -9.93 12.88 -19.29
CA ASN A 120 -9.59 13.66 -18.09
C ASN A 120 -10.16 13.01 -16.84
N PRO A 121 -9.54 13.18 -15.66
CA PRO A 121 -10.16 12.83 -14.39
C PRO A 121 -11.47 13.60 -14.17
N LEU A 122 -12.58 12.89 -14.07
CA LEU A 122 -13.89 13.43 -13.69
C LEU A 122 -14.01 13.58 -12.17
N GLN A 123 -13.29 12.74 -11.44
CA GLN A 123 -13.08 12.88 -10.01
C GLN A 123 -11.73 13.56 -9.74
N PRO A 124 -11.59 14.37 -8.65
CA PRO A 124 -10.28 14.91 -8.27
C PRO A 124 -9.27 13.80 -8.08
N ALA A 125 -8.10 13.97 -8.63
CA ALA A 125 -6.97 13.07 -8.47
C ALA A 125 -5.79 13.85 -7.86
N ASP A 126 -5.37 13.43 -6.67
CA ASP A 126 -4.20 13.97 -5.98
C ASP A 126 -3.06 12.95 -6.05
N LEU A 127 -1.92 13.35 -6.61
CA LEU A 127 -0.72 12.51 -6.66
C LEU A 127 0.34 13.11 -5.75
N VAL A 128 0.89 12.29 -4.85
CA VAL A 128 1.98 12.69 -3.95
C VAL A 128 3.26 11.97 -4.36
N ILE A 129 4.34 12.73 -4.56
CA ILE A 129 5.66 12.16 -4.86
C ILE A 129 6.36 11.87 -3.53
N ASP A 130 6.39 10.58 -3.15
CA ASP A 130 6.83 10.14 -1.83
C ASP A 130 7.61 8.81 -1.82
N HIS A 131 7.76 8.15 -2.96
CA HIS A 131 8.42 6.84 -3.08
C HIS A 131 9.75 6.89 -3.85
N SER A 132 10.20 8.07 -4.28
CA SER A 132 11.39 8.22 -5.13
C SER A 132 12.69 8.37 -4.39
N VAL A 133 12.66 8.83 -3.12
CA VAL A 133 13.85 9.00 -2.29
C VAL A 133 14.42 7.65 -1.85
N GLN A 134 15.75 7.50 -1.94
CA GLN A 134 16.48 6.33 -1.47
C GLN A 134 17.52 6.76 -0.44
N VAL A 135 17.74 5.91 0.58
CA VAL A 135 18.72 6.18 1.65
C VAL A 135 20.12 5.78 1.19
N ASP A 136 20.71 6.56 0.28
CA ASP A 136 22.09 6.38 -0.18
C ASP A 136 23.08 6.91 0.86
N SER A 137 22.84 8.10 1.37
CA SER A 137 23.60 8.74 2.46
C SER A 137 22.82 8.67 3.77
N TYR A 138 23.53 8.40 4.88
CA TYR A 138 22.97 8.29 6.22
C TYR A 138 24.02 8.60 7.31
N GLY A 139 23.55 8.88 8.52
CA GLY A 139 24.42 9.12 9.68
C GLY A 139 25.24 10.41 9.62
N LEU A 140 24.93 11.34 8.72
CA LEU A 140 25.61 12.61 8.51
C LEU A 140 24.58 13.76 8.39
N LEU A 141 24.93 14.94 8.86
CA LEU A 141 24.09 16.14 8.75
C LEU A 141 23.68 16.50 7.33
N ARG A 142 24.52 16.20 6.34
CA ARG A 142 24.26 16.45 4.91
C ARG A 142 23.50 15.30 4.20
N SER A 143 23.14 14.23 4.93
CA SER A 143 22.50 13.05 4.32
C SER A 143 21.21 13.39 3.59
N PHE A 144 20.39 14.26 4.15
CA PHE A 144 19.15 14.71 3.52
C PHE A 144 19.40 15.39 2.17
N GLU A 145 20.30 16.36 2.13
CA GLU A 145 20.63 17.12 0.91
C GLU A 145 21.16 16.20 -0.19
N GLN A 146 22.11 15.31 0.16
CA GLN A 146 22.67 14.37 -0.80
C GLN A 146 21.63 13.39 -1.36
N ASN A 147 20.73 12.88 -0.53
CA ASN A 147 19.68 11.98 -0.99
C ASN A 147 18.66 12.71 -1.90
N VAL A 148 18.31 13.95 -1.58
CA VAL A 148 17.41 14.78 -2.43
C VAL A 148 18.07 15.11 -3.77
N GLU A 149 19.37 15.45 -3.80
CA GLU A 149 20.09 15.68 -5.06
C GLU A 149 20.05 14.42 -5.95
N LEU A 150 20.36 13.25 -5.39
CA LEU A 150 20.30 11.98 -6.12
C LEU A 150 18.88 11.63 -6.56
N GLU A 151 17.88 11.93 -5.73
CA GLU A 151 16.47 11.72 -6.08
C GLU A 151 16.09 12.51 -7.34
N PHE A 152 16.40 13.82 -7.38
CA PHE A 152 16.11 14.66 -8.54
C PHE A 152 16.92 14.28 -9.76
N GLU A 153 18.19 13.93 -9.63
CA GLU A 153 19.03 13.46 -10.73
C GLU A 153 18.43 12.20 -11.37
N ARG A 154 18.15 11.18 -10.55
CA ARG A 154 17.64 9.86 -11.01
C ARG A 154 16.24 9.90 -11.59
N ASN A 155 15.39 10.80 -11.10
CA ASN A 155 13.96 10.81 -11.43
C ASN A 155 13.53 12.02 -12.29
N ARG A 156 14.47 12.74 -12.86
CA ARG A 156 14.21 13.98 -13.64
C ARG A 156 13.15 13.79 -14.69
N GLU A 157 13.23 12.73 -15.49
CA GLU A 157 12.30 12.45 -16.58
C GLU A 157 10.89 12.14 -16.05
N ARG A 158 10.77 11.33 -14.98
CA ARG A 158 9.50 11.08 -14.31
C ARG A 158 8.86 12.36 -13.77
N TYR A 159 9.66 13.25 -13.21
CA TYR A 159 9.19 14.52 -12.67
C TYR A 159 8.73 15.47 -13.78
N GLN A 160 9.41 15.50 -14.92
CA GLN A 160 8.96 16.21 -16.10
C GLN A 160 7.61 15.69 -16.59
N PHE A 161 7.45 14.37 -16.64
CA PHE A 161 6.21 13.71 -17.05
C PHE A 161 5.05 14.02 -16.09
N LEU A 162 5.26 13.91 -14.79
CA LEU A 162 4.23 14.22 -13.80
C LEU A 162 3.80 15.70 -13.83
N LYS A 163 4.77 16.59 -14.02
CA LYS A 163 4.49 18.02 -14.19
C LYS A 163 3.73 18.32 -15.49
N TRP A 164 4.00 17.57 -16.55
CA TRP A 164 3.20 17.61 -17.77
C TRP A 164 1.77 17.14 -17.47
N GLY A 165 1.60 16.00 -16.82
CA GLY A 165 0.30 15.45 -16.45
C GLY A 165 -0.55 16.44 -15.66
N GLN A 166 0.04 17.10 -14.66
CA GLN A 166 -0.65 18.14 -13.88
C GLN A 166 -1.17 19.30 -14.74
N LYS A 167 -0.48 19.64 -15.83
CA LYS A 167 -0.92 20.71 -16.75
C LYS A 167 -1.89 20.21 -17.81
N ALA A 168 -1.68 19.01 -18.32
CA ALA A 168 -2.46 18.44 -19.41
C ALA A 168 -3.83 17.92 -18.95
N PHE A 169 -3.92 17.38 -17.72
CA PHE A 169 -5.15 16.84 -17.18
C PHE A 169 -5.84 17.83 -16.23
N GLN A 170 -7.13 18.04 -16.42
CA GLN A 170 -7.97 18.76 -15.48
C GLN A 170 -8.25 17.89 -14.24
N ASN A 171 -8.53 18.52 -13.09
CA ASN A 171 -8.76 17.86 -11.80
C ASN A 171 -7.61 16.97 -11.31
N MET A 172 -6.40 17.16 -11.80
CA MET A 172 -5.22 16.46 -11.33
C MET A 172 -4.26 17.44 -10.67
N GLN A 173 -3.81 17.11 -9.45
CA GLN A 173 -2.82 17.87 -8.71
C GLN A 173 -1.65 16.97 -8.32
N VAL A 174 -0.45 17.54 -8.29
CA VAL A 174 0.77 16.82 -7.87
C VAL A 174 1.38 17.54 -6.68
N VAL A 175 1.49 16.83 -5.56
CA VAL A 175 2.25 17.25 -4.40
C VAL A 175 3.72 16.90 -4.65
N PRO A 176 4.63 17.90 -4.65
CA PRO A 176 6.02 17.71 -4.98
C PRO A 176 6.81 16.81 -4.03
N PRO A 177 7.99 16.30 -4.48
CA PRO A 177 8.87 15.51 -3.62
C PRO A 177 9.36 16.34 -2.42
N GLY A 178 9.66 15.64 -1.32
CA GLY A 178 10.12 16.25 -0.07
C GLY A 178 9.01 16.83 0.82
N THR A 179 7.73 16.75 0.42
CA THR A 179 6.60 17.23 1.24
C THR A 179 6.26 16.22 2.34
N GLY A 180 6.17 14.95 2.00
CA GLY A 180 5.85 13.88 2.93
C GLY A 180 5.25 12.67 2.24
N ILE A 181 4.89 11.65 3.03
CA ILE A 181 4.23 10.45 2.53
C ILE A 181 2.76 10.72 2.24
N VAL A 182 2.24 10.13 1.16
CA VAL A 182 0.86 10.30 0.67
C VAL A 182 -0.20 10.16 1.77
N HIS A 183 -0.05 9.17 2.66
CA HIS A 183 -1.06 8.89 3.70
C HIS A 183 -1.08 9.96 4.78
N GLN A 184 0.08 10.47 5.20
CA GLN A 184 0.20 11.50 6.21
C GLN A 184 -0.19 12.87 5.64
N VAL A 185 0.25 13.21 4.43
CA VAL A 185 -0.20 14.42 3.71
C VAL A 185 -1.71 14.40 3.50
N ASN A 186 -2.29 13.23 3.19
CA ASN A 186 -3.73 13.08 3.09
C ASN A 186 -4.44 13.30 4.42
N LEU A 187 -3.95 12.69 5.50
CA LEU A 187 -4.50 12.84 6.85
C LEU A 187 -4.42 14.28 7.34
N GLU A 188 -3.27 14.91 7.18
CA GLU A 188 -2.96 16.24 7.72
C GLU A 188 -3.55 17.37 6.87
N TYR A 189 -3.76 17.17 5.55
CA TYR A 189 -4.13 18.27 4.65
C TYR A 189 -5.19 17.93 3.60
N LEU A 190 -4.99 16.89 2.73
CA LEU A 190 -5.83 16.68 1.54
C LEU A 190 -7.26 16.24 1.87
N ALA A 191 -7.45 15.44 2.92
CA ALA A 191 -8.76 14.94 3.32
C ALA A 191 -9.65 16.05 3.89
N ARG A 192 -10.89 16.08 3.42
CA ARG A 192 -11.88 17.12 3.78
C ARG A 192 -12.97 16.65 4.73
N VAL A 193 -13.11 15.34 4.91
CA VAL A 193 -14.16 14.64 5.67
C VAL A 193 -15.56 14.88 5.10
N VAL A 194 -15.85 16.10 4.67
CA VAL A 194 -17.08 16.48 3.92
C VAL A 194 -16.68 17.36 2.76
N PHE A 195 -17.04 16.92 1.56
CA PHE A 195 -16.99 17.76 0.36
C PHE A 195 -18.21 18.66 0.26
N ALA A 196 -18.01 19.81 -0.38
CA ALA A 196 -19.08 20.69 -0.84
C ALA A 196 -18.76 21.17 -2.25
N ARG A 197 -19.59 20.80 -3.21
CA ARG A 197 -19.38 21.13 -4.63
C ARG A 197 -20.60 21.79 -5.24
N GLY A 198 -20.35 22.71 -6.15
CA GLY A 198 -21.40 23.27 -6.99
C GLY A 198 -21.95 22.20 -7.95
N ALA A 199 -23.27 22.00 -7.95
CA ALA A 199 -23.99 21.15 -8.88
C ALA A 199 -25.32 21.83 -9.22
N ASP A 200 -25.61 22.04 -10.50
CA ASP A 200 -26.86 22.64 -11.00
C ASP A 200 -27.23 23.99 -10.34
N GLY A 201 -26.21 24.82 -10.07
CA GLY A 201 -26.42 26.15 -9.43
C GLY A 201 -26.63 26.10 -7.91
N LYS A 202 -26.48 24.93 -7.29
CA LYS A 202 -26.55 24.71 -5.83
C LYS A 202 -25.26 24.11 -5.32
N THR A 203 -24.97 24.26 -4.04
CA THR A 203 -23.90 23.54 -3.35
C THR A 203 -24.45 22.25 -2.76
N VAL A 204 -23.86 21.10 -3.10
CA VAL A 204 -24.19 19.80 -2.51
C VAL A 204 -23.04 19.35 -1.62
N ALA A 205 -23.34 19.02 -0.36
CA ALA A 205 -22.35 18.45 0.56
C ALA A 205 -22.59 16.96 0.76
N TYR A 206 -21.48 16.22 0.87
CA TYR A 206 -21.47 14.76 1.00
C TYR A 206 -20.19 14.29 1.70
N PRO A 207 -20.18 13.06 2.30
CA PRO A 207 -18.99 12.50 2.92
C PRO A 207 -17.81 12.38 1.94
N ASP A 208 -16.62 12.72 2.41
CA ASP A 208 -15.39 12.39 1.71
C ASP A 208 -15.24 10.86 1.67
N SER A 209 -14.82 10.37 0.51
CA SER A 209 -14.51 8.97 0.30
C SER A 209 -13.49 8.86 -0.82
N LEU A 210 -12.57 7.91 -0.71
CA LEU A 210 -11.55 7.78 -1.71
C LEU A 210 -11.16 6.33 -1.97
N VAL A 211 -10.57 6.12 -3.14
CA VAL A 211 -9.71 4.98 -3.42
C VAL A 211 -8.31 5.47 -3.73
N GLY A 212 -7.32 4.68 -3.41
CA GLY A 212 -5.94 5.04 -3.65
C GLY A 212 -5.13 3.91 -4.24
N THR A 213 -4.11 4.25 -5.01
CA THR A 213 -3.20 3.27 -5.62
C THR A 213 -2.19 2.68 -4.64
N ASP A 214 -2.27 3.03 -3.38
CA ASP A 214 -1.50 2.43 -2.31
C ASP A 214 -2.41 1.69 -1.32
N SER A 215 -1.98 0.52 -0.85
CA SER A 215 -2.75 -0.29 0.10
C SER A 215 -3.02 0.42 1.42
N HIS A 216 -2.11 1.31 1.87
CA HIS A 216 -2.24 2.07 3.12
C HIS A 216 -3.09 3.35 2.99
N THR A 217 -3.78 3.56 1.87
CA THR A 217 -4.88 4.52 1.75
C THR A 217 -5.87 4.40 2.90
N THR A 218 -5.99 3.21 3.46
CA THR A 218 -6.82 2.91 4.63
C THR A 218 -6.50 3.72 5.89
N MET A 219 -5.32 4.34 5.99
CA MET A 219 -4.97 5.23 7.10
C MET A 219 -6.02 6.32 7.32
N ILE A 220 -6.65 6.79 6.25
CA ILE A 220 -7.64 7.85 6.31
C ILE A 220 -8.94 7.43 7.03
N ASN A 221 -9.17 6.13 7.18
CA ASN A 221 -10.33 5.64 7.91
C ASN A 221 -10.29 6.03 9.40
N GLY A 222 -9.09 6.30 9.95
CA GLY A 222 -8.93 6.86 11.29
C GLY A 222 -9.55 8.25 11.45
N LEU A 223 -9.65 9.02 10.36
CA LEU A 223 -10.31 10.32 10.29
C LEU A 223 -11.84 10.22 10.06
N GLY A 224 -12.36 9.01 9.87
CA GLY A 224 -13.77 8.78 9.53
C GLY A 224 -14.09 8.97 8.05
N VAL A 225 -13.08 8.96 7.19
CA VAL A 225 -13.22 8.97 5.74
C VAL A 225 -13.18 7.55 5.20
N LEU A 226 -14.18 7.17 4.42
CA LEU A 226 -14.25 5.85 3.80
C LEU A 226 -13.20 5.76 2.69
N GLY A 227 -12.20 4.87 2.85
CA GLY A 227 -11.15 4.76 1.86
C GLY A 227 -10.39 3.43 1.91
N TRP A 228 -9.98 2.92 0.75
CA TRP A 228 -9.17 1.70 0.65
C TRP A 228 -8.27 1.70 -0.59
N GLY A 229 -7.30 0.79 -0.57
CA GLY A 229 -6.39 0.57 -1.68
C GLY A 229 -7.04 -0.20 -2.82
N VAL A 230 -6.77 0.26 -4.04
CA VAL A 230 -7.15 -0.40 -5.31
C VAL A 230 -5.92 -0.52 -6.21
N GLY A 231 -6.03 -1.26 -7.30
CA GLY A 231 -5.01 -1.25 -8.35
C GLY A 231 -4.99 0.05 -9.15
N GLY A 232 -3.87 0.34 -9.82
CA GLY A 232 -3.73 1.51 -10.68
C GLY A 232 -4.84 1.57 -11.72
N ILE A 233 -5.12 0.46 -12.39
CA ILE A 233 -6.14 0.33 -13.44
C ILE A 233 -7.55 0.65 -12.92
N GLU A 234 -7.89 0.18 -11.74
CA GLU A 234 -9.19 0.45 -11.11
C GLU A 234 -9.29 1.93 -10.66
N ALA A 235 -8.18 2.50 -10.17
CA ALA A 235 -8.09 3.93 -9.86
C ALA A 235 -8.27 4.80 -11.12
N GLU A 236 -7.65 4.44 -12.23
CA GLU A 236 -7.79 5.11 -13.52
C GLU A 236 -9.24 5.09 -14.02
N ALA A 237 -9.90 3.93 -13.93
CA ALA A 237 -11.32 3.80 -14.27
C ALA A 237 -12.19 4.69 -13.37
N ALA A 238 -11.91 4.72 -12.05
CA ALA A 238 -12.61 5.60 -11.12
C ALA A 238 -12.39 7.09 -11.42
N MET A 239 -11.15 7.48 -11.79
CA MET A 239 -10.88 8.83 -12.28
C MET A 239 -11.73 9.18 -13.51
N LEU A 240 -11.90 8.25 -14.42
CA LEU A 240 -12.72 8.40 -15.63
C LEU A 240 -14.24 8.26 -15.37
N GLY A 241 -14.66 8.26 -14.11
CA GLY A 241 -16.07 8.28 -13.69
C GLY A 241 -16.76 6.92 -13.66
N GLN A 242 -16.03 5.82 -13.87
CA GLN A 242 -16.58 4.50 -13.68
C GLN A 242 -16.83 4.23 -12.20
N PRO A 243 -17.95 3.62 -11.81
CA PRO A 243 -18.15 3.17 -10.45
C PRO A 243 -17.25 1.95 -10.17
N ILE A 244 -16.90 1.79 -8.91
CA ILE A 244 -16.29 0.56 -8.42
C ILE A 244 -17.41 -0.41 -8.08
N ALA A 245 -17.49 -1.48 -8.86
CA ALA A 245 -18.41 -2.56 -8.61
C ALA A 245 -17.87 -3.43 -7.45
N MET A 246 -18.70 -3.66 -6.45
CA MET A 246 -18.33 -4.49 -5.31
C MET A 246 -19.55 -5.19 -4.72
N LEU A 247 -19.36 -6.41 -4.20
CA LEU A 247 -20.39 -7.04 -3.40
C LEU A 247 -20.61 -6.26 -2.10
N LEU A 248 -21.85 -6.17 -1.67
CA LEU A 248 -22.22 -5.53 -0.42
C LEU A 248 -21.44 -6.18 0.74
N PRO A 249 -20.53 -5.44 1.43
CA PRO A 249 -19.55 -6.06 2.29
C PRO A 249 -20.12 -6.59 3.60
N GLN A 250 -19.51 -7.64 4.14
CA GLN A 250 -19.63 -8.01 5.54
C GLN A 250 -18.83 -7.01 6.39
N VAL A 251 -19.32 -6.71 7.59
CA VAL A 251 -18.65 -5.80 8.53
C VAL A 251 -18.39 -6.52 9.85
N VAL A 252 -17.12 -6.57 10.25
CA VAL A 252 -16.69 -7.09 11.55
C VAL A 252 -16.56 -5.93 12.52
N GLY A 253 -17.33 -5.94 13.59
CA GLY A 253 -17.21 -4.97 14.68
C GLY A 253 -16.02 -5.32 15.60
N PHE A 254 -15.13 -4.34 15.83
CA PHE A 254 -14.03 -4.51 16.77
C PHE A 254 -14.25 -3.60 17.98
N ARG A 255 -14.68 -4.21 19.10
CA ARG A 255 -14.99 -3.48 20.32
C ARG A 255 -13.73 -3.18 21.11
N LEU A 256 -13.49 -1.90 21.42
CA LEU A 256 -12.41 -1.43 22.26
C LEU A 256 -12.94 -1.00 23.63
N THR A 257 -12.24 -1.41 24.69
CA THR A 257 -12.49 -0.99 26.08
C THR A 257 -11.17 -0.62 26.77
N GLY A 258 -11.25 0.02 27.92
CA GLY A 258 -10.08 0.39 28.70
C GLY A 258 -9.22 1.46 28.06
N LYS A 259 -7.96 1.49 28.45
CA LYS A 259 -6.91 2.39 27.92
C LYS A 259 -5.56 1.69 27.94
N LEU A 260 -4.63 2.15 27.10
CA LEU A 260 -3.28 1.60 27.04
C LEU A 260 -2.56 1.75 28.41
N PRO A 261 -1.86 0.69 28.87
CA PRO A 261 -1.05 0.76 30.08
C PRO A 261 0.22 1.58 29.85
N GLU A 262 0.85 2.03 30.93
CA GLU A 262 2.13 2.70 30.87
C GLU A 262 3.20 1.79 30.23
N GLY A 263 4.00 2.35 29.32
CA GLY A 263 5.03 1.62 28.56
C GLY A 263 4.52 0.96 27.27
N ALA A 264 3.21 0.83 27.05
CA ALA A 264 2.64 0.41 25.76
C ALA A 264 2.35 1.64 24.89
N THR A 265 2.47 1.42 23.59
CA THR A 265 2.28 2.45 22.55
C THR A 265 1.15 2.08 21.60
N ALA A 266 0.73 3.03 20.75
CA ALA A 266 -0.21 2.75 19.66
C ALA A 266 0.31 1.63 18.72
N THR A 267 1.64 1.54 18.53
CA THR A 267 2.26 0.46 17.74
C THR A 267 1.97 -0.91 18.36
N ASP A 268 2.04 -1.05 19.67
CA ASP A 268 1.75 -2.32 20.37
C ASP A 268 0.29 -2.71 20.22
N ALA A 269 -0.61 -1.73 20.31
CA ALA A 269 -2.04 -1.94 20.10
C ALA A 269 -2.31 -2.40 18.66
N VAL A 270 -1.73 -1.74 17.66
CA VAL A 270 -1.98 -2.09 16.26
C VAL A 270 -1.41 -3.46 15.90
N LEU A 271 -0.26 -3.85 16.44
CA LEU A 271 0.30 -5.20 16.25
C LEU A 271 -0.60 -6.27 16.88
N THR A 272 -1.16 -5.99 18.07
CA THR A 272 -2.11 -6.87 18.74
C THR A 272 -3.41 -7.04 17.93
N ILE A 273 -3.99 -5.93 17.47
CA ILE A 273 -5.20 -5.91 16.64
C ILE A 273 -4.94 -6.64 15.31
N THR A 274 -3.77 -6.44 14.71
CA THR A 274 -3.37 -7.09 13.45
C THR A 274 -3.33 -8.60 13.60
N GLN A 275 -2.73 -9.10 14.68
CA GLN A 275 -2.72 -10.54 14.98
C GLN A 275 -4.14 -11.09 15.15
N MET A 276 -4.96 -10.46 16.01
CA MET A 276 -6.32 -10.90 16.30
C MET A 276 -7.21 -10.97 15.06
N LEU A 277 -7.16 -9.93 14.21
CA LEU A 277 -7.98 -9.87 13.01
C LEU A 277 -7.49 -10.86 11.93
N ARG A 278 -6.17 -11.05 11.81
CA ARG A 278 -5.62 -12.04 10.89
C ARG A 278 -5.98 -13.47 11.29
N GLU A 279 -5.92 -13.78 12.56
CA GLU A 279 -6.37 -15.06 13.12
C GLU A 279 -7.87 -15.29 12.92
N ARG A 280 -8.69 -14.22 13.01
CA ARG A 280 -10.14 -14.28 12.77
C ARG A 280 -10.51 -14.51 11.31
N GLY A 281 -9.68 -14.06 10.37
CA GLY A 281 -9.94 -14.17 8.94
C GLY A 281 -10.95 -13.14 8.45
N VAL A 282 -10.46 -11.91 8.21
CA VAL A 282 -11.28 -10.76 7.79
C VAL A 282 -11.05 -10.37 6.32
N VAL A 283 -10.44 -11.23 5.53
CA VAL A 283 -10.15 -10.98 4.11
C VAL A 283 -11.44 -10.63 3.35
N GLY A 284 -11.42 -9.53 2.62
CA GLY A 284 -12.57 -9.03 1.86
C GLY A 284 -13.69 -8.41 2.68
N LYS A 285 -13.54 -8.31 4.00
CA LYS A 285 -14.52 -7.69 4.90
C LYS A 285 -14.09 -6.28 5.28
N PHE A 286 -15.04 -5.48 5.74
CA PHE A 286 -14.77 -4.25 6.47
C PHE A 286 -14.59 -4.57 7.95
N VAL A 287 -13.72 -3.81 8.61
CA VAL A 287 -13.64 -3.77 10.07
C VAL A 287 -14.08 -2.39 10.53
N GLU A 288 -14.97 -2.31 11.53
CA GLU A 288 -15.40 -1.06 12.11
C GLU A 288 -15.15 -1.08 13.62
N PHE A 289 -14.40 -0.08 14.09
CA PHE A 289 -14.05 0.06 15.51
C PHE A 289 -15.14 0.79 16.26
N TYR A 290 -15.45 0.31 17.47
CA TYR A 290 -16.48 0.89 18.34
C TYR A 290 -16.21 0.62 19.82
N GLY A 291 -17.01 1.20 20.70
CA GLY A 291 -16.91 1.00 22.14
C GLY A 291 -16.17 2.13 22.87
N ALA A 292 -16.28 2.15 24.19
CA ALA A 292 -15.78 3.23 25.04
C ALA A 292 -14.26 3.42 25.01
N GLY A 293 -13.48 2.38 24.62
CA GLY A 293 -12.03 2.48 24.47
C GLY A 293 -11.59 3.44 23.37
N MET A 294 -12.47 3.74 22.38
CA MET A 294 -12.18 4.74 21.34
C MET A 294 -11.90 6.14 21.90
N GLU A 295 -12.55 6.52 23.00
CA GLU A 295 -12.35 7.82 23.64
C GLU A 295 -10.95 8.00 24.22
N SER A 296 -10.24 6.90 24.47
CA SER A 296 -8.87 6.91 24.98
C SER A 296 -7.80 6.95 23.87
N LEU A 297 -8.19 6.78 22.63
CA LEU A 297 -7.32 6.82 21.45
C LEU A 297 -7.39 8.18 20.78
N SER A 298 -6.24 8.84 20.67
CA SER A 298 -6.09 10.04 19.84
C SER A 298 -6.34 9.70 18.35
N LEU A 299 -6.62 10.71 17.55
CA LEU A 299 -6.81 10.48 16.12
C LEU A 299 -5.57 9.85 15.43
N PRO A 300 -4.32 10.26 15.73
CA PRO A 300 -3.15 9.55 15.24
C PRO A 300 -3.06 8.08 15.63
N ASP A 301 -3.53 7.69 16.84
CA ASP A 301 -3.61 6.28 17.23
C ASP A 301 -4.60 5.51 16.33
N ARG A 302 -5.80 6.09 16.09
CA ARG A 302 -6.80 5.51 15.19
C ARG A 302 -6.28 5.39 13.77
N ALA A 303 -5.57 6.41 13.28
CA ALA A 303 -4.95 6.40 11.96
C ALA A 303 -3.88 5.30 11.84
N THR A 304 -3.07 5.09 12.88
CA THR A 304 -2.09 4.00 12.98
C THR A 304 -2.76 2.63 12.87
N ILE A 305 -3.87 2.41 13.57
CA ILE A 305 -4.65 1.17 13.51
C ILE A 305 -5.28 0.96 12.12
N ALA A 306 -5.88 2.00 11.56
CA ALA A 306 -6.52 1.98 10.25
C ALA A 306 -5.50 1.75 9.12
N ASN A 307 -4.28 2.28 9.25
CA ASN A 307 -3.19 2.12 8.29
C ASN A 307 -2.89 0.65 8.02
N MET A 308 -2.88 -0.19 9.03
CA MET A 308 -2.52 -1.60 8.93
C MET A 308 -3.69 -2.53 8.51
N ALA A 309 -4.77 -1.98 7.95
CA ALA A 309 -5.86 -2.80 7.42
C ALA A 309 -5.40 -3.86 6.38
N PRO A 310 -4.50 -3.55 5.45
CA PRO A 310 -3.96 -4.55 4.53
C PRO A 310 -3.20 -5.67 5.25
N GLU A 311 -2.49 -5.37 6.33
CA GLU A 311 -1.70 -6.33 7.10
C GLU A 311 -2.59 -7.29 7.89
N TYR A 312 -3.69 -6.82 8.46
CA TYR A 312 -4.66 -7.74 9.06
C TYR A 312 -5.65 -8.37 8.06
N GLY A 313 -5.58 -7.97 6.78
CA GLY A 313 -6.30 -8.60 5.67
C GLY A 313 -7.69 -8.04 5.38
N ALA A 314 -8.12 -6.98 6.06
CA ALA A 314 -9.39 -6.32 5.79
C ALA A 314 -9.31 -5.36 4.60
N THR A 315 -10.45 -5.06 3.98
CA THR A 315 -10.53 -4.02 2.97
C THR A 315 -10.23 -2.65 3.58
N MET A 316 -10.71 -2.41 4.82
CA MET A 316 -10.46 -1.19 5.58
C MET A 316 -10.71 -1.41 7.08
N GLY A 317 -10.19 -0.48 7.92
CA GLY A 317 -10.44 -0.44 9.35
C GLY A 317 -10.99 0.92 9.76
N PHE A 318 -12.30 1.04 9.86
CA PHE A 318 -13.03 2.30 9.92
C PHE A 318 -13.31 2.74 11.35
N PHE A 319 -13.06 4.02 11.61
CA PHE A 319 -13.51 4.73 12.82
C PHE A 319 -14.55 5.76 12.40
N PRO A 320 -15.73 5.80 13.01
CA PRO A 320 -16.75 6.81 12.68
C PRO A 320 -16.30 8.22 13.09
N VAL A 321 -16.76 9.23 12.36
CA VAL A 321 -16.49 10.63 12.69
C VAL A 321 -17.16 11.00 14.02
N ASP A 322 -16.37 11.56 14.94
CA ASP A 322 -16.80 11.98 16.27
C ASP A 322 -16.15 13.32 16.70
N ALA A 323 -16.24 13.64 17.98
CA ALA A 323 -15.65 14.87 18.53
C ALA A 323 -14.12 14.91 18.40
N GLU A 324 -13.44 13.76 18.50
CA GLU A 324 -11.98 13.67 18.32
C GLU A 324 -11.58 14.02 16.88
N THR A 325 -12.36 13.58 15.89
CA THR A 325 -12.15 13.99 14.49
C THR A 325 -12.22 15.51 14.34
N LEU A 326 -13.21 16.19 14.95
CA LEU A 326 -13.34 17.65 14.89
C LEU A 326 -12.19 18.36 15.60
N ALA A 327 -11.72 17.81 16.73
CA ALA A 327 -10.57 18.32 17.46
C ALA A 327 -9.30 18.24 16.61
N TYR A 328 -9.06 17.10 15.95
CA TYR A 328 -7.92 16.92 15.06
C TYR A 328 -7.96 17.84 13.84
N LEU A 329 -9.12 18.03 13.21
CA LEU A 329 -9.26 18.96 12.08
C LEU A 329 -8.85 20.39 12.47
N ARG A 330 -9.27 20.87 13.65
CA ARG A 330 -8.82 22.16 14.18
C ARG A 330 -7.33 22.18 14.45
N PHE A 331 -6.84 21.14 15.12
CA PHE A 331 -5.44 21.00 15.46
C PHE A 331 -4.51 20.99 14.23
N SER A 332 -4.94 20.34 13.15
CA SER A 332 -4.19 20.27 11.88
C SER A 332 -4.45 21.48 10.94
N GLY A 333 -5.00 22.59 11.47
CA GLY A 333 -5.11 23.86 10.76
C GLY A 333 -6.26 23.96 9.75
N ARG A 334 -7.30 23.07 9.80
CA ARG A 334 -8.47 23.22 8.96
C ARG A 334 -9.32 24.41 9.43
N GLU A 335 -9.80 25.21 8.48
CA GLU A 335 -10.64 26.37 8.76
C GLU A 335 -11.87 26.00 9.58
N GLU A 336 -12.23 26.81 10.59
CA GLU A 336 -13.41 26.56 11.42
C GLU A 336 -14.71 26.44 10.60
N LYS A 337 -14.82 27.15 9.48
CA LYS A 337 -15.93 26.99 8.54
C LYS A 337 -16.06 25.57 8.00
N GLN A 338 -14.93 24.92 7.69
CA GLN A 338 -14.89 23.52 7.24
C GLN A 338 -15.27 22.58 8.39
N VAL A 339 -14.73 22.81 9.58
CA VAL A 339 -15.03 21.98 10.77
C VAL A 339 -16.51 22.06 11.14
N ALA A 340 -17.08 23.26 11.16
CA ALA A 340 -18.53 23.47 11.41
C ALA A 340 -19.39 22.78 10.33
N ARG A 341 -18.94 22.79 9.06
CA ARG A 341 -19.62 22.08 7.97
C ARG A 341 -19.60 20.57 8.21
N VAL A 342 -18.44 20.00 8.55
CA VAL A 342 -18.29 18.57 8.85
C VAL A 342 -19.26 18.17 9.96
N GLU A 343 -19.24 18.86 11.07
CA GLU A 343 -20.12 18.57 12.21
C GLU A 343 -21.60 18.64 11.83
N ARG A 344 -22.02 19.75 11.21
CA ARG A 344 -23.45 20.00 10.90
C ARG A 344 -23.95 18.99 9.86
N VAL A 345 -23.23 18.79 8.77
CA VAL A 345 -23.64 17.90 7.67
C VAL A 345 -23.75 16.47 8.15
N LEU A 346 -22.72 15.93 8.85
CA LEU A 346 -22.73 14.53 9.27
C LEU A 346 -23.76 14.25 10.37
N LYS A 347 -24.04 15.22 11.27
CA LYS A 347 -25.15 15.09 12.22
C LYS A 347 -26.52 15.02 11.52
N GLU A 348 -26.72 15.83 10.51
CA GLU A 348 -27.99 15.85 9.74
C GLU A 348 -28.17 14.60 8.86
N MET A 349 -27.08 14.00 8.41
CA MET A 349 -27.09 12.76 7.63
C MET A 349 -27.19 11.49 8.51
N GLY A 350 -26.97 11.60 9.84
CA GLY A 350 -26.90 10.44 10.74
C GLY A 350 -25.58 9.67 10.65
N LEU A 351 -24.49 10.37 10.30
CA LEU A 351 -23.12 9.81 10.13
C LEU A 351 -22.14 10.26 11.22
N PHE A 352 -22.56 11.07 12.18
CA PHE A 352 -21.76 11.54 13.30
C PHE A 352 -21.95 10.61 14.51
N HIS A 353 -20.86 10.07 15.05
CA HIS A 353 -20.90 9.21 16.24
C HIS A 353 -20.90 10.02 17.52
N THR A 354 -21.72 9.60 18.49
CA THR A 354 -21.75 10.12 19.87
C THR A 354 -21.76 8.96 20.85
N ALA A 355 -21.33 9.20 22.09
CA ALA A 355 -21.30 8.18 23.14
C ALA A 355 -22.68 7.55 23.45
N GLU A 356 -23.79 8.28 23.16
CA GLU A 356 -25.16 7.80 23.36
C GLU A 356 -25.72 7.05 22.15
N ALA A 357 -24.97 7.01 21.02
CA ALA A 357 -25.44 6.30 19.83
C ALA A 357 -25.50 4.79 20.11
N PRO A 358 -26.54 4.10 19.65
CA PRO A 358 -26.60 2.65 19.80
C PRO A 358 -25.46 1.99 19.00
N ASP A 359 -24.91 0.89 19.54
CA ASP A 359 -23.95 0.06 18.81
C ASP A 359 -24.60 -0.47 17.52
N PRO A 360 -23.91 -0.39 16.37
CA PRO A 360 -24.39 -1.00 15.13
C PRO A 360 -24.49 -2.53 15.21
N GLU A 361 -25.25 -3.13 14.29
CA GLU A 361 -25.25 -4.56 14.09
C GLU A 361 -24.06 -4.96 13.20
N PHE A 362 -23.37 -6.05 13.55
CA PHE A 362 -22.21 -6.52 12.83
C PHE A 362 -22.36 -7.99 12.39
N THR A 363 -21.69 -8.35 11.31
CA THR A 363 -21.60 -9.75 10.84
C THR A 363 -20.96 -10.64 11.92
N ASP A 364 -19.93 -10.13 12.56
CA ASP A 364 -19.17 -10.77 13.61
C ASP A 364 -18.56 -9.70 14.53
N THR A 365 -18.11 -10.08 15.72
CA THR A 365 -17.52 -9.13 16.66
C THR A 365 -16.28 -9.70 17.34
N LEU A 366 -15.29 -8.82 17.55
CA LEU A 366 -14.11 -9.06 18.38
C LEU A 366 -14.07 -8.03 19.51
N HIS A 367 -13.34 -8.34 20.55
CA HIS A 367 -13.18 -7.46 21.71
C HIS A 367 -11.73 -7.44 22.17
N LEU A 368 -11.19 -6.24 22.43
CA LEU A 368 -9.90 -6.01 23.06
C LEU A 368 -10.06 -5.00 24.20
N ASP A 369 -9.64 -5.38 25.41
CA ASP A 369 -9.34 -4.38 26.43
C ASP A 369 -7.93 -3.82 26.17
N LEU A 370 -7.85 -2.52 25.92
CA LEU A 370 -6.57 -1.85 25.69
C LEU A 370 -5.58 -2.01 26.86
N GLY A 371 -6.10 -2.28 28.08
CA GLY A 371 -5.30 -2.59 29.26
C GLY A 371 -4.52 -3.90 29.16
N ASP A 372 -4.89 -4.81 28.25
CA ASP A 372 -4.21 -6.09 28.04
C ASP A 372 -3.06 -5.98 27.01
N VAL A 373 -2.90 -4.82 26.37
CA VAL A 373 -1.83 -4.62 25.39
C VAL A 373 -0.47 -4.55 26.09
N VAL A 374 0.49 -5.30 25.56
CA VAL A 374 1.86 -5.32 26.07
C VAL A 374 2.84 -4.88 24.99
N PRO A 375 3.99 -4.28 25.38
CA PRO A 375 5.05 -3.94 24.43
C PRO A 375 5.41 -5.11 23.54
N SER A 376 5.49 -4.89 22.25
CA SER A 376 5.56 -5.95 21.25
C SER A 376 6.43 -5.52 20.05
N ILE A 377 6.96 -6.54 19.36
CA ILE A 377 7.52 -6.42 18.01
C ILE A 377 6.79 -7.39 17.07
N ALA A 378 6.98 -7.28 15.77
CA ALA A 378 6.43 -8.27 14.84
C ALA A 378 7.49 -8.69 13.81
N GLY A 379 7.63 -9.99 13.60
CA GLY A 379 8.59 -10.57 12.67
C GLY A 379 8.77 -12.07 12.85
N PRO A 380 9.69 -12.68 12.09
CA PRO A 380 10.76 -12.05 11.27
C PRO A 380 10.36 -11.65 9.85
N LYS A 381 9.17 -11.98 9.38
CA LYS A 381 8.81 -11.82 7.95
C LYS A 381 7.45 -11.18 7.69
N ARG A 382 6.54 -11.17 8.68
CA ARG A 382 5.15 -10.72 8.48
C ARG A 382 4.68 -9.84 9.64
N PRO A 383 3.86 -8.81 9.36
CA PRO A 383 3.37 -7.89 10.39
C PRO A 383 2.47 -8.54 11.46
N GLN A 384 1.75 -9.61 11.10
CA GLN A 384 0.87 -10.34 12.01
C GLN A 384 1.63 -11.31 12.95
N ASP A 385 2.90 -11.58 12.71
CA ASP A 385 3.73 -12.43 13.56
C ASP A 385 4.19 -11.65 14.80
N ARG A 386 3.23 -11.22 15.62
CA ARG A 386 3.49 -10.45 16.84
C ARG A 386 4.20 -11.28 17.90
N ILE A 387 5.17 -10.67 18.55
CA ILE A 387 5.98 -11.24 19.63
C ILE A 387 5.97 -10.23 20.77
N ALA A 388 5.54 -10.66 21.98
CA ALA A 388 5.70 -9.82 23.16
C ALA A 388 7.19 -9.52 23.40
N LEU A 389 7.53 -8.29 23.75
CA LEU A 389 8.92 -7.86 23.91
C LEU A 389 9.70 -8.73 24.92
N SER A 390 9.02 -9.20 25.97
CA SER A 390 9.56 -10.16 26.96
C SER A 390 9.93 -11.53 26.38
N GLU A 391 9.45 -11.89 25.18
CA GLU A 391 9.73 -13.14 24.49
C GLU A 391 10.67 -12.95 23.28
N SER A 392 11.10 -11.72 23.00
CA SER A 392 11.81 -11.36 21.76
C SER A 392 13.12 -12.15 21.60
N LYS A 393 13.94 -12.23 22.62
CA LYS A 393 15.21 -13.00 22.63
C LYS A 393 15.00 -14.48 22.35
N ARG A 394 14.00 -15.09 23.00
CA ARG A 394 13.67 -16.51 22.79
C ARG A 394 13.12 -16.77 21.39
N ALA A 395 12.29 -15.86 20.88
CA ALA A 395 11.76 -15.93 19.52
C ALA A 395 12.88 -15.78 18.49
N TRP A 396 13.82 -14.87 18.72
CA TRP A 396 15.01 -14.74 17.87
C TRP A 396 15.82 -16.06 17.82
N GLY A 397 16.10 -16.70 18.93
CA GLY A 397 16.81 -17.99 18.97
C GLY A 397 16.15 -19.04 18.09
N ARG A 398 14.82 -19.20 18.17
CA ARG A 398 14.07 -20.13 17.29
C ARG A 398 14.16 -19.72 15.81
N THR A 399 14.06 -18.43 15.52
CA THR A 399 14.18 -17.89 14.16
C THR A 399 15.54 -18.20 13.56
N LEU A 400 16.60 -17.96 14.33
CA LEU A 400 17.98 -18.22 13.90
C LEU A 400 18.21 -19.70 13.62
N GLU A 401 17.74 -20.60 14.49
CA GLU A 401 17.81 -22.04 14.27
C GLU A 401 17.09 -22.45 12.97
N GLY A 402 15.90 -21.95 12.73
CA GLY A 402 15.14 -22.22 11.52
C GLY A 402 15.82 -21.70 10.24
N ILE A 403 16.48 -20.55 10.29
CA ILE A 403 17.24 -20.02 9.16
C ILE A 403 18.51 -20.85 8.95
N LYS A 404 19.26 -21.17 10.02
CA LYS A 404 20.50 -21.95 9.95
C LYS A 404 20.31 -23.31 9.30
N ALA A 405 19.17 -23.94 9.49
CA ALA A 405 18.85 -25.23 8.85
C ALA A 405 18.89 -25.20 7.31
N ASN A 406 18.83 -24.02 6.71
CA ASN A 406 18.83 -23.82 5.26
C ASN A 406 20.08 -23.07 4.75
N LEU A 407 21.08 -22.81 5.62
CA LEU A 407 22.33 -22.19 5.22
C LEU A 407 23.30 -23.20 4.62
N LYS A 408 24.33 -22.71 3.94
CA LYS A 408 25.44 -23.53 3.46
C LYS A 408 26.25 -24.05 4.64
N ASP A 409 26.85 -25.22 4.49
CA ASP A 409 27.75 -25.81 5.52
C ASP A 409 28.98 -24.91 5.85
N THR A 410 29.27 -23.94 4.97
CA THR A 410 30.39 -22.99 5.13
C THR A 410 29.97 -21.71 5.85
N ALA A 411 28.68 -21.55 6.21
CA ALA A 411 28.21 -20.37 6.91
C ALA A 411 28.86 -20.22 8.28
N LYS A 412 29.27 -18.99 8.61
CA LYS A 412 29.89 -18.68 9.91
C LYS A 412 28.89 -18.09 10.86
N THR A 413 29.26 -17.99 12.13
CA THR A 413 28.47 -17.34 13.18
C THR A 413 28.83 -15.87 13.34
N SER A 414 30.05 -15.49 12.96
CA SER A 414 30.59 -14.12 13.06
C SER A 414 31.68 -13.86 12.05
N ALA A 415 32.01 -12.60 11.85
CA ALA A 415 33.15 -12.14 11.04
C ALA A 415 33.70 -10.82 11.57
N GLU A 416 35.03 -10.69 11.60
CA GLU A 416 35.69 -9.43 11.91
C GLU A 416 35.51 -8.44 10.75
N VAL A 417 35.14 -7.21 11.08
CA VAL A 417 34.89 -6.11 10.13
C VAL A 417 35.62 -4.88 10.60
N THR A 418 36.37 -4.25 9.70
CA THR A 418 36.92 -2.91 9.94
C THR A 418 36.18 -1.91 9.07
N LEU A 419 35.61 -0.91 9.71
CA LEU A 419 34.92 0.22 9.08
C LEU A 419 35.83 1.45 9.15
N ASP A 420 36.06 2.03 7.96
CA ASP A 420 36.77 3.29 7.78
C ASP A 420 35.81 4.28 7.13
N ARG A 421 35.27 5.19 7.90
CA ARG A 421 34.33 6.25 7.44
C ARG A 421 35.06 7.59 7.39
N GLU A 422 34.78 8.34 6.35
CA GLU A 422 35.37 9.68 6.16
C GLU A 422 35.11 10.57 7.39
N GLY A 423 36.20 10.99 8.04
CA GLY A 423 36.16 11.88 9.22
C GLY A 423 35.98 11.18 10.57
N GLU A 424 35.95 9.83 10.59
CA GLU A 424 35.91 9.04 11.81
C GLU A 424 37.22 8.22 11.95
N GLU A 425 37.62 7.86 13.17
CA GLU A 425 38.70 6.89 13.37
C GLU A 425 38.23 5.49 12.95
N PRO A 426 39.03 4.69 12.25
CA PRO A 426 38.68 3.33 11.87
C PRO A 426 38.31 2.46 13.08
N VAL A 427 37.18 1.77 12.99
CA VAL A 427 36.68 0.91 14.06
C VAL A 427 36.64 -0.54 13.61
N THR A 428 37.19 -1.45 14.44
CA THR A 428 37.15 -2.90 14.20
C THR A 428 36.23 -3.58 15.21
N PHE A 429 35.34 -4.42 14.73
CA PHE A 429 34.37 -5.14 15.56
C PHE A 429 34.07 -6.53 14.97
N GLU A 430 33.49 -7.39 15.76
CA GLU A 430 32.96 -8.67 15.32
C GLU A 430 31.49 -8.53 14.98
N LEU A 431 31.12 -8.80 13.73
CA LEU A 431 29.73 -8.80 13.25
C LEU A 431 29.18 -10.22 13.41
N GLU A 432 28.20 -10.39 14.30
CA GLU A 432 27.63 -11.68 14.66
C GLU A 432 26.25 -11.93 14.04
N ASN A 433 25.82 -13.20 14.02
CA ASN A 433 24.43 -13.53 13.71
C ASN A 433 23.48 -12.85 14.72
N GLY A 434 22.43 -12.20 14.20
CA GLY A 434 21.50 -11.41 14.99
C GLY A 434 21.84 -9.93 15.06
N ALA A 435 23.00 -9.51 14.52
CA ALA A 435 23.32 -8.09 14.43
C ALA A 435 22.20 -7.33 13.70
N VAL A 436 21.77 -6.23 14.30
CA VAL A 436 20.86 -5.27 13.68
C VAL A 436 21.71 -4.36 12.79
N VAL A 437 21.65 -4.56 11.48
CA VAL A 437 22.44 -3.76 10.52
C VAL A 437 21.65 -2.60 9.92
N ILE A 438 20.34 -2.55 10.11
CA ILE A 438 19.46 -1.46 9.71
C ILE A 438 18.52 -1.16 10.88
N ALA A 439 18.50 0.09 11.35
CA ALA A 439 17.54 0.62 12.31
C ALA A 439 16.89 1.88 11.71
N ALA A 440 15.62 1.74 11.26
CA ALA A 440 14.96 2.79 10.50
C ALA A 440 13.69 3.29 11.19
N ILE A 441 13.67 4.56 11.56
CA ILE A 441 12.42 5.28 11.85
C ILE A 441 11.88 5.73 10.51
N THR A 442 10.88 5.00 9.99
CA THR A 442 10.35 5.16 8.64
C THR A 442 8.88 5.57 8.64
N SER A 443 8.44 6.24 7.60
CA SER A 443 7.29 7.13 7.57
C SER A 443 5.90 6.51 7.60
N CYS A 444 5.73 5.22 7.27
CA CYS A 444 4.39 4.74 6.85
C CYS A 444 3.33 4.73 7.97
N THR A 445 3.63 4.23 9.17
CA THR A 445 2.60 3.95 10.19
C THR A 445 2.73 4.84 11.40
N ASN A 446 3.92 4.95 11.94
CA ASN A 446 4.16 5.52 13.26
C ASN A 446 4.48 7.01 13.27
N THR A 447 5.03 7.56 12.18
CA THR A 447 5.51 8.95 12.19
C THR A 447 4.39 9.99 12.16
N SER A 448 3.16 9.60 11.79
CA SER A 448 1.97 10.44 11.94
C SER A 448 1.51 10.60 13.40
N ASN A 449 2.08 9.81 14.30
CA ASN A 449 1.76 9.85 15.73
C ASN A 449 2.85 10.58 16.50
N PRO A 450 2.62 11.85 16.90
CA PRO A 450 3.62 12.62 17.60
C PRO A 450 4.08 12.01 18.93
N ALA A 451 3.22 11.23 19.61
CA ALA A 451 3.55 10.64 20.90
C ALA A 451 4.72 9.65 20.79
N VAL A 452 4.67 8.75 19.79
CA VAL A 452 5.75 7.75 19.61
C VAL A 452 7.03 8.39 19.07
N MET A 453 6.93 9.47 18.29
CA MET A 453 8.08 10.21 17.78
C MET A 453 8.79 10.99 18.89
N ILE A 454 8.05 11.71 19.72
CA ILE A 454 8.56 12.38 20.91
C ILE A 454 9.18 11.35 21.87
N SER A 455 8.54 10.19 22.05
CA SER A 455 9.09 9.11 22.88
C SER A 455 10.45 8.61 22.37
N ALA A 456 10.62 8.48 21.05
CA ALA A 456 11.90 8.10 20.46
C ALA A 456 13.00 9.15 20.72
N GLY A 457 12.66 10.44 20.56
CA GLY A 457 13.59 11.54 20.86
C GLY A 457 13.96 11.64 22.34
N LEU A 458 13.00 11.47 23.25
CA LEU A 458 13.23 11.45 24.69
C LEU A 458 14.10 10.25 25.12
N LEU A 459 13.87 9.07 24.50
CA LEU A 459 14.70 7.89 24.74
C LEU A 459 16.14 8.16 24.28
N ALA A 460 16.32 8.78 23.11
CA ALA A 460 17.64 9.19 22.61
C ALA A 460 18.35 10.15 23.58
N ARG A 461 17.65 11.16 24.08
CA ARG A 461 18.14 12.10 25.10
C ARG A 461 18.61 11.39 26.38
N ASN A 462 17.75 10.48 26.89
CA ASN A 462 18.06 9.72 28.10
C ASN A 462 19.24 8.77 27.90
N ALA A 463 19.37 8.15 26.74
CA ALA A 463 20.49 7.28 26.36
C ALA A 463 21.82 8.07 26.31
N LEU A 464 21.82 9.24 25.66
CA LEU A 464 22.98 10.14 25.61
C LEU A 464 23.40 10.63 26.99
N ALA A 465 22.42 10.92 27.85
CA ALA A 465 22.72 11.32 29.26
C ALA A 465 23.40 10.20 30.05
N LYS A 466 23.24 8.93 29.62
CA LYS A 466 23.97 7.78 30.17
C LYS A 466 25.28 7.48 29.45
N GLY A 467 25.60 8.21 28.36
CA GLY A 467 26.81 8.00 27.58
C GLY A 467 26.69 6.79 26.63
N LEU A 468 25.48 6.36 26.27
CA LEU A 468 25.26 5.28 25.31
C LEU A 468 25.44 5.77 23.87
N GLU A 469 25.95 4.90 23.02
CA GLU A 469 26.15 5.11 21.59
C GLU A 469 25.54 3.98 20.77
N VAL A 470 25.19 4.27 19.51
CA VAL A 470 24.71 3.26 18.56
C VAL A 470 25.87 2.37 18.13
N ALA A 471 25.60 1.07 18.00
CA ALA A 471 26.61 0.12 17.55
C ALA A 471 27.13 0.49 16.13
N PRO A 472 28.45 0.40 15.87
CA PRO A 472 29.07 0.94 14.66
C PRO A 472 28.59 0.27 13.34
N TRP A 473 28.08 -0.93 13.40
CA TRP A 473 27.54 -1.66 12.23
C TRP A 473 26.10 -1.30 11.89
N VAL A 474 25.42 -0.47 12.69
CA VAL A 474 24.01 -0.14 12.47
C VAL A 474 23.88 1.06 11.53
N LYS A 475 23.23 0.84 10.40
CA LYS A 475 22.73 1.91 9.52
C LYS A 475 21.46 2.47 10.11
N THR A 476 21.54 3.67 10.67
CA THR A 476 20.40 4.39 11.24
C THR A 476 19.81 5.37 10.23
N SER A 477 18.51 5.61 10.29
CA SER A 477 17.84 6.61 9.45
C SER A 477 16.57 7.14 10.10
N LEU A 478 16.29 8.42 9.84
CA LEU A 478 15.03 9.10 10.17
C LEU A 478 14.39 9.59 8.87
N ALA A 479 13.28 8.98 8.48
CA ALA A 479 12.50 9.38 7.32
C ALA A 479 11.05 9.66 7.74
N PRO A 480 10.73 10.88 8.22
CA PRO A 480 9.38 11.20 8.69
C PRO A 480 8.36 11.26 7.56
N GLY A 481 7.09 11.08 7.90
CA GLY A 481 5.99 11.14 6.95
C GLY A 481 5.53 12.55 6.57
N SER A 482 5.98 13.59 7.28
CA SER A 482 5.78 14.99 6.89
C SER A 482 6.83 15.89 7.52
N GLN A 483 6.96 17.11 6.99
CA GLN A 483 7.86 18.12 7.53
C GLN A 483 7.41 18.65 8.90
N VAL A 484 6.15 18.47 9.28
CA VAL A 484 5.63 18.82 10.61
C VAL A 484 6.37 18.05 11.71
N VAL A 485 6.75 16.79 11.41
CA VAL A 485 7.47 15.91 12.36
C VAL A 485 8.83 16.50 12.73
N THR A 486 9.61 16.95 11.76
CA THR A 486 10.91 17.58 12.05
C THR A 486 10.74 18.88 12.80
N GLU A 487 9.76 19.72 12.46
CA GLU A 487 9.53 20.98 13.17
C GLU A 487 9.21 20.79 14.66
N TYR A 488 8.36 19.82 15.01
CA TYR A 488 8.10 19.63 16.45
C TYR A 488 9.26 18.92 17.17
N LEU A 489 10.02 18.04 16.50
CA LEU A 489 11.24 17.46 17.09
C LEU A 489 12.32 18.52 17.32
N GLU A 490 12.51 19.44 16.38
CA GLU A 490 13.41 20.59 16.53
C GLU A 490 12.94 21.49 17.68
N LYS A 491 11.68 21.86 17.73
CA LYS A 491 11.10 22.70 18.79
C LYS A 491 11.21 22.07 20.18
N ALA A 492 11.11 20.74 20.28
CA ALA A 492 11.34 19.98 21.50
C ALA A 492 12.83 19.83 21.85
N GLY A 493 13.74 20.23 20.95
CA GLY A 493 15.17 20.00 21.07
C GLY A 493 15.58 18.53 21.02
N LEU A 494 14.74 17.69 20.40
CA LEU A 494 14.94 16.24 20.31
C LEU A 494 15.61 15.81 19.01
N MET A 495 15.60 16.66 17.99
CA MET A 495 16.26 16.37 16.72
C MET A 495 17.76 16.19 16.89
N ASP A 496 18.41 17.12 17.60
CA ASP A 496 19.85 17.06 17.91
C ASP A 496 20.22 15.77 18.68
N ASP A 497 19.34 15.32 19.58
CA ASP A 497 19.56 14.11 20.37
C ASP A 497 19.48 12.84 19.51
N LEU A 498 18.52 12.79 18.58
CA LEU A 498 18.42 11.71 17.57
C LEU A 498 19.64 11.71 16.63
N GLU A 499 20.08 12.88 16.16
CA GLU A 499 21.24 13.03 15.27
C GLU A 499 22.55 12.59 15.94
N LYS A 500 22.74 12.90 17.23
CA LYS A 500 23.89 12.39 18.00
C LYS A 500 23.92 10.87 18.09
N LEU A 501 22.75 10.21 18.07
CA LEU A 501 22.63 8.76 17.90
C LEU A 501 22.58 8.33 16.42
N ARG A 502 23.04 9.19 15.51
CA ARG A 502 23.13 8.94 14.05
C ARG A 502 21.79 8.78 13.33
N PHE A 503 20.65 9.00 13.98
CA PHE A 503 19.33 9.06 13.35
C PHE A 503 19.13 10.42 12.65
N HIS A 504 19.96 10.69 11.64
CA HIS A 504 19.84 11.90 10.82
C HIS A 504 18.64 11.80 9.87
N LEU A 505 18.07 12.96 9.55
CA LEU A 505 17.08 13.07 8.51
C LEU A 505 17.68 12.61 7.16
N VAL A 506 17.01 11.69 6.47
CA VAL A 506 17.46 11.13 5.18
C VAL A 506 16.52 11.44 4.02
N GLY A 507 15.29 11.82 4.31
CA GLY A 507 14.25 12.15 3.33
C GLY A 507 12.88 12.21 3.97
N TYR A 508 11.89 12.68 3.21
CA TYR A 508 10.47 12.61 3.55
C TYR A 508 9.77 11.70 2.56
N GLY A 509 9.22 10.57 3.03
CA GLY A 509 8.55 9.62 2.16
C GLY A 509 8.79 8.17 2.55
N CYS A 510 8.34 7.25 1.72
CA CYS A 510 8.47 5.82 1.95
C CYS A 510 9.88 5.34 1.58
N THR A 511 10.66 4.89 2.55
CA THR A 511 12.03 4.45 2.37
C THR A 511 12.19 2.94 2.61
N THR A 512 12.48 2.54 3.83
CA THR A 512 12.86 1.16 4.18
C THR A 512 11.77 0.12 3.89
N CYS A 513 10.50 0.43 4.15
CA CYS A 513 9.38 -0.51 3.90
C CYS A 513 9.17 -0.85 2.42
N ILE A 514 9.60 0.01 1.48
CA ILE A 514 9.41 -0.17 0.03
C ILE A 514 10.66 -0.75 -0.66
N GLY A 515 11.76 -0.91 0.07
CA GLY A 515 13.02 -1.37 -0.52
C GLY A 515 14.00 -0.24 -0.88
N ASN A 516 13.72 0.97 -0.44
CA ASN A 516 14.58 2.15 -0.64
C ASN A 516 15.55 2.36 0.54
N SER A 517 15.92 1.29 1.24
CA SER A 517 16.89 1.35 2.34
C SER A 517 18.29 1.81 1.89
N GLY A 518 18.56 1.74 0.60
CA GLY A 518 19.90 2.00 0.05
C GLY A 518 20.93 0.93 0.42
N PRO A 519 22.18 1.09 0.00
CA PRO A 519 23.25 0.11 0.25
C PRO A 519 23.69 0.10 1.72
N LEU A 520 24.17 -1.05 2.19
CA LEU A 520 24.98 -1.14 3.42
C LEU A 520 26.42 -0.71 3.12
N ASP A 521 27.17 -0.31 4.16
CA ASP A 521 28.61 -0.10 4.05
C ASP A 521 29.29 -1.30 3.44
N GLY A 522 30.22 -1.07 2.49
CA GLY A 522 30.89 -2.12 1.73
C GLY A 522 31.46 -3.25 2.57
N PRO A 523 32.29 -2.96 3.60
CA PRO A 523 32.85 -3.99 4.48
C PRO A 523 31.80 -4.83 5.22
N ILE A 524 30.69 -4.21 5.67
CA ILE A 524 29.58 -4.93 6.34
C ILE A 524 28.88 -5.86 5.35
N ARG A 525 28.51 -5.34 4.17
CA ARG A 525 27.89 -6.12 3.10
C ARG A 525 28.75 -7.31 2.72
N ASP A 526 30.03 -7.08 2.51
CA ASP A 526 30.97 -8.10 2.06
C ASP A 526 31.16 -9.19 3.13
N ALA A 527 31.23 -8.81 4.41
CA ALA A 527 31.26 -9.75 5.53
C ALA A 527 30.00 -10.63 5.58
N ILE A 528 28.80 -10.03 5.41
CA ILE A 528 27.53 -10.77 5.38
C ILE A 528 27.52 -11.78 4.24
N VAL A 529 27.87 -11.34 3.02
CA VAL A 529 27.78 -12.18 1.81
C VAL A 529 28.83 -13.29 1.81
N GLN A 530 30.08 -12.98 2.17
CA GLN A 530 31.17 -13.94 2.15
C GLN A 530 31.07 -15.03 3.22
N ASN A 531 30.49 -14.70 4.37
CA ASN A 531 30.38 -15.58 5.51
C ASN A 531 28.96 -16.14 5.72
N ASP A 532 28.00 -15.78 4.84
CA ASP A 532 26.59 -16.18 4.92
C ASP A 532 25.95 -15.87 6.27
N LEU A 533 26.26 -14.67 6.85
CA LEU A 533 25.78 -14.25 8.15
C LEU A 533 24.28 -13.96 8.12
N VAL A 534 23.60 -14.27 9.23
CA VAL A 534 22.19 -13.98 9.45
C VAL A 534 22.07 -12.66 10.22
N VAL A 535 21.91 -11.56 9.49
CA VAL A 535 21.72 -10.23 10.06
C VAL A 535 20.27 -9.77 9.96
N THR A 536 19.91 -8.75 10.74
CA THR A 536 18.54 -8.35 10.98
C THR A 536 18.30 -6.85 10.71
N SER A 537 17.03 -6.47 10.68
CA SER A 537 16.63 -5.05 10.72
C SER A 537 15.53 -4.82 11.76
N ALA A 538 15.52 -3.62 12.34
CA ALA A 538 14.43 -3.09 13.16
C ALA A 538 13.88 -1.82 12.50
N LEU A 539 12.58 -1.77 12.23
CA LEU A 539 11.96 -0.64 11.54
C LEU A 539 10.58 -0.29 12.10
N SER A 540 10.24 0.99 12.11
CA SER A 540 8.95 1.48 12.58
C SER A 540 7.86 1.51 11.49
N GLY A 541 8.04 0.74 10.43
CA GLY A 541 7.11 0.66 9.31
C GLY A 541 5.93 -0.30 9.52
N ASN A 542 5.28 -0.66 8.43
CA ASN A 542 4.14 -1.58 8.40
C ASN A 542 4.43 -2.91 7.69
N ARG A 543 5.56 -3.03 6.97
CA ARG A 543 5.96 -4.26 6.27
C ARG A 543 7.43 -4.58 6.50
N ASN A 544 7.69 -5.87 6.69
CA ASN A 544 9.00 -6.41 7.01
C ASN A 544 9.35 -7.64 6.16
N PHE A 545 8.87 -7.69 4.90
CA PHE A 545 9.06 -8.83 4.03
C PHE A 545 10.55 -9.03 3.70
N GLU A 546 10.98 -10.30 3.74
CA GLU A 546 12.33 -10.68 3.35
C GLU A 546 12.62 -10.31 1.88
N GLY A 547 13.82 -9.80 1.61
CA GLY A 547 14.22 -9.33 0.28
C GLY A 547 13.60 -7.99 -0.15
N ARG A 548 12.64 -7.44 0.64
CA ARG A 548 12.06 -6.13 0.38
C ARG A 548 12.76 -5.02 1.17
N VAL A 549 12.99 -5.21 2.46
CA VAL A 549 13.68 -4.22 3.32
C VAL A 549 15.12 -4.04 2.86
N SER A 550 15.84 -5.13 2.69
CA SER A 550 17.20 -5.18 2.14
C SER A 550 17.46 -6.60 1.59
N PRO A 551 18.25 -6.74 0.51
CA PRO A 551 18.64 -8.08 0.02
C PRO A 551 19.57 -8.83 0.99
N HIS A 552 20.15 -8.12 1.96
CA HIS A 552 21.13 -8.67 2.90
C HIS A 552 20.56 -9.08 4.25
N THR A 553 19.35 -8.59 4.63
CA THR A 553 18.69 -8.94 5.91
C THR A 553 17.73 -10.11 5.73
N ARG A 554 17.88 -11.16 6.54
CA ARG A 554 17.05 -12.37 6.47
C ARG A 554 15.90 -12.40 7.47
N ALA A 555 15.96 -11.54 8.48
CA ALA A 555 14.93 -11.37 9.48
C ALA A 555 14.73 -9.88 9.75
N ASN A 556 13.49 -9.44 9.61
CA ASN A 556 13.13 -8.04 9.71
C ASN A 556 12.01 -7.88 10.75
N TYR A 557 12.16 -6.91 11.65
CA TYR A 557 11.23 -6.73 12.77
C TYR A 557 10.61 -5.34 12.75
N LEU A 558 9.27 -5.31 12.85
CA LEU A 558 8.51 -4.10 13.10
C LEU A 558 8.55 -3.79 14.59
N ALA A 559 8.78 -2.53 14.91
CA ALA A 559 8.85 -2.04 16.29
C ALA A 559 8.37 -0.59 16.36
N SER A 560 7.99 -0.12 17.55
CA SER A 560 7.73 1.31 17.75
C SER A 560 9.00 2.15 17.55
N PRO A 561 8.90 3.43 17.18
CA PRO A 561 10.07 4.30 17.02
C PRO A 561 11.04 4.29 18.22
N PRO A 562 10.58 4.36 19.49
CA PRO A 562 11.51 4.25 20.62
C PRO A 562 12.19 2.87 20.69
N LEU A 563 11.51 1.77 20.36
CA LEU A 563 12.14 0.45 20.30
C LEU A 563 13.13 0.32 19.14
N VAL A 564 12.92 1.01 18.02
CA VAL A 564 13.92 1.07 16.93
C VAL A 564 15.22 1.71 17.43
N VAL A 565 15.12 2.80 18.21
CA VAL A 565 16.30 3.43 18.87
C VAL A 565 16.95 2.46 19.86
N ALA A 566 16.15 1.76 20.68
CA ALA A 566 16.67 0.77 21.63
C ALA A 566 17.43 -0.38 20.94
N TYR A 567 16.90 -0.93 19.83
CA TYR A 567 17.58 -1.97 19.06
C TYR A 567 18.85 -1.46 18.35
N ALA A 568 18.89 -0.17 17.95
CA ALA A 568 20.09 0.43 17.40
C ALA A 568 21.21 0.55 18.45
N LEU A 569 20.87 0.92 19.70
CA LEU A 569 21.78 0.97 20.84
C LEU A 569 22.29 -0.44 21.19
N ALA A 570 21.39 -1.42 21.27
CA ALA A 570 21.76 -2.82 21.55
C ALA A 570 22.58 -3.46 20.41
N GLY A 571 22.37 -3.04 19.16
CA GLY A 571 23.04 -3.55 17.97
C GLY A 571 22.71 -5.01 17.63
N THR A 572 21.79 -5.66 18.35
CA THR A 572 21.46 -7.10 18.18
C THR A 572 19.98 -7.38 18.51
N MET A 573 19.44 -8.40 17.86
CA MET A 573 18.14 -8.98 18.24
C MET A 573 18.26 -10.00 19.39
N ASP A 574 19.48 -10.46 19.71
CA ASP A 574 19.72 -11.42 20.79
C ASP A 574 19.82 -10.73 22.15
N ILE A 575 18.77 -10.00 22.51
CA ILE A 575 18.69 -9.24 23.77
C ILE A 575 17.33 -9.45 24.46
N ASP A 576 17.35 -9.62 25.77
CA ASP A 576 16.17 -9.51 26.66
C ASP A 576 16.22 -8.15 27.37
N PHE A 577 15.45 -7.18 26.89
CA PHE A 577 15.43 -5.81 27.46
C PHE A 577 15.01 -5.72 28.92
N ALA A 578 14.44 -6.78 29.49
CA ALA A 578 14.10 -6.82 30.91
C ALA A 578 15.28 -7.29 31.80
N ALA A 579 16.15 -8.14 31.23
CA ALA A 579 17.20 -8.82 31.97
C ALA A 579 18.62 -8.41 31.55
N ASP A 580 18.83 -8.10 30.29
CA ASP A 580 20.14 -7.79 29.71
C ASP A 580 20.37 -6.27 29.69
N PRO A 581 21.59 -5.79 29.99
CA PRO A 581 21.92 -4.38 29.81
C PRO A 581 21.96 -4.01 28.33
N ILE A 582 21.48 -2.82 28.00
CA ILE A 582 21.53 -2.25 26.65
C ILE A 582 22.92 -1.66 26.32
N GLY A 583 23.70 -1.38 27.36
CA GLY A 583 25.04 -0.86 27.26
C GLY A 583 25.61 -0.53 28.64
N LYS A 584 26.70 0.22 28.68
CA LYS A 584 27.34 0.68 29.89
C LYS A 584 27.43 2.21 29.90
N ASP A 585 27.23 2.82 31.07
CA ASP A 585 27.40 4.25 31.22
C ASP A 585 28.89 4.66 31.23
N SER A 586 29.15 5.95 31.29
CA SER A 586 30.52 6.50 31.33
C SER A 586 31.34 6.06 32.56
N SER A 587 30.71 5.52 33.62
CA SER A 587 31.37 4.94 34.79
C SER A 587 31.62 3.43 34.64
N GLY A 588 31.12 2.79 33.57
CA GLY A 588 31.18 1.35 33.32
C GLY A 588 30.04 0.57 33.98
N ALA A 589 29.04 1.21 34.55
CA ALA A 589 27.85 0.56 35.10
C ALA A 589 26.87 0.14 34.02
N ASP A 590 26.20 -1.00 34.24
CA ASP A 590 25.21 -1.52 33.32
C ASP A 590 23.98 -0.61 33.25
N VAL A 591 23.53 -0.30 32.02
CA VAL A 591 22.34 0.50 31.74
C VAL A 591 21.29 -0.41 31.10
N TYR A 592 20.07 -0.40 31.62
CA TYR A 592 18.95 -1.19 31.15
C TYR A 592 17.94 -0.31 30.42
N LEU A 593 17.10 -0.90 29.55
CA LEU A 593 16.07 -0.16 28.81
C LEU A 593 15.17 0.68 29.72
N LYS A 594 14.78 0.15 30.88
CA LYS A 594 13.95 0.86 31.90
C LYS A 594 14.58 2.13 32.42
N ASP A 595 15.93 2.25 32.39
CA ASP A 595 16.67 3.40 32.93
C ASP A 595 16.66 4.60 31.94
N ILE A 596 16.31 4.34 30.69
CA ILE A 596 16.26 5.34 29.62
C ILE A 596 14.86 5.51 29.00
N TRP A 597 13.90 4.62 29.31
CA TRP A 597 12.53 4.71 28.80
C TRP A 597 11.82 5.95 29.33
N PRO A 598 11.25 6.83 28.46
CA PRO A 598 10.57 8.04 28.92
C PRO A 598 9.25 7.71 29.62
N SER A 599 8.90 8.48 30.66
CA SER A 599 7.59 8.35 31.31
C SER A 599 6.47 8.93 30.45
N SER A 600 5.25 8.45 30.61
CA SER A 600 4.06 9.00 29.93
C SER A 600 3.85 10.48 30.25
N LYS A 601 4.28 10.93 31.42
CA LYS A 601 4.24 12.33 31.82
C LYS A 601 5.19 13.19 30.97
N ASP A 602 6.45 12.77 30.82
CA ASP A 602 7.45 13.49 30.04
C ASP A 602 7.02 13.61 28.58
N VAL A 603 6.45 12.53 28.01
CA VAL A 603 5.90 12.52 26.65
C VAL A 603 4.74 13.52 26.51
N THR A 604 3.80 13.52 27.47
CA THR A 604 2.65 14.43 27.43
C THR A 604 3.06 15.90 27.57
N GLU A 605 4.02 16.20 28.44
CA GLU A 605 4.55 17.55 28.61
C GLU A 605 5.25 18.04 27.33
N ALA A 606 6.12 17.22 26.74
CA ALA A 606 6.82 17.54 25.51
C ALA A 606 5.85 17.72 24.31
N LEU A 607 4.85 16.86 24.20
CA LEU A 607 3.79 17.00 23.17
C LEU A 607 3.09 18.34 23.24
N ARG A 608 2.64 18.72 24.44
CA ARG A 608 1.90 19.98 24.64
C ARG A 608 2.73 21.21 24.30
N GLU A 609 4.03 21.16 24.55
CA GLU A 609 4.95 22.29 24.34
C GLU A 609 5.42 22.37 22.87
N ALA A 610 5.64 21.23 22.23
CA ALA A 610 6.30 21.17 20.94
C ALA A 610 5.33 21.14 19.74
N VAL A 611 4.20 20.45 19.84
CA VAL A 611 3.30 20.23 18.69
C VAL A 611 2.20 21.28 18.66
N THR A 612 2.13 22.08 17.59
CA THR A 612 1.18 23.22 17.47
C THR A 612 0.54 23.29 16.08
N THR A 613 -0.64 23.89 16.01
CA THR A 613 -1.38 24.13 14.76
C THR A 613 -0.59 24.98 13.75
N GLU A 614 0.18 25.95 14.21
CA GLU A 614 0.98 26.83 13.35
C GLU A 614 1.99 26.06 12.46
N GLN A 615 2.49 24.93 12.93
CA GLN A 615 3.41 24.09 12.16
C GLN A 615 2.70 23.45 10.95
N PHE A 616 1.47 22.99 11.13
CA PHE A 616 0.67 22.46 10.04
C PHE A 616 0.31 23.57 9.04
N GLU A 617 -0.20 24.69 9.50
CA GLU A 617 -0.55 25.83 8.65
C GLU A 617 0.66 26.29 7.82
N LYS A 618 1.83 26.45 8.44
CA LYS A 618 3.05 26.87 7.78
C LYS A 618 3.50 25.86 6.70
N ARG A 619 3.52 24.56 7.03
CA ARG A 619 4.06 23.53 6.11
C ARG A 619 3.13 23.23 4.94
N TYR A 620 1.84 23.38 5.13
CA TYR A 620 0.87 23.13 4.06
C TYR A 620 0.42 24.37 3.30
N ALA A 621 0.85 25.58 3.68
CA ALA A 621 0.51 26.82 2.97
C ALA A 621 0.88 26.77 1.48
N GLU A 622 2.02 26.18 1.15
CA GLU A 622 2.57 26.10 -0.21
C GLU A 622 2.80 24.65 -0.67
N VAL A 623 1.93 23.73 -0.24
CA VAL A 623 2.07 22.28 -0.45
C VAL A 623 2.23 21.86 -1.92
N PHE A 624 1.72 22.63 -2.87
CA PHE A 624 1.81 22.34 -4.29
C PHE A 624 2.95 23.08 -5.02
N GLU A 625 3.66 23.99 -4.35
CA GLU A 625 4.76 24.75 -4.95
C GLU A 625 6.06 23.95 -5.01
N GLY A 626 6.37 23.26 -3.91
CA GLY A 626 7.52 22.38 -3.78
C GLY A 626 8.87 23.11 -3.74
N PRO A 627 9.99 22.34 -3.62
CA PRO A 627 11.33 22.88 -3.56
C PRO A 627 11.76 23.54 -4.88
N GLU A 628 12.81 24.36 -4.81
CA GLU A 628 13.33 25.10 -5.99
C GLU A 628 13.72 24.19 -7.15
N GLN A 629 14.25 22.99 -6.86
CA GLN A 629 14.57 21.98 -7.86
C GLN A 629 13.33 21.55 -8.64
N TRP A 630 12.20 21.32 -7.93
CA TRP A 630 10.92 21.00 -8.58
C TRP A 630 10.40 22.16 -9.44
N GLN A 631 10.47 23.38 -8.95
CA GLN A 631 10.01 24.55 -9.69
C GLN A 631 10.77 24.72 -11.01
N LYS A 632 12.06 24.39 -11.04
CA LYS A 632 12.95 24.46 -12.24
C LYS A 632 12.74 23.32 -13.23
N VAL A 633 11.98 22.28 -12.93
CA VAL A 633 11.71 21.18 -13.87
C VAL A 633 10.97 21.74 -15.09
N SER A 634 11.56 21.59 -16.26
CA SER A 634 10.93 22.00 -17.54
C SER A 634 9.74 21.09 -17.89
N VAL A 635 8.73 21.66 -18.55
CA VAL A 635 7.49 20.92 -18.86
C VAL A 635 7.20 21.04 -20.34
N PRO A 636 7.13 19.92 -21.10
CA PRO A 636 6.65 19.94 -22.47
C PRO A 636 5.19 20.42 -22.52
N GLY A 637 4.81 21.08 -23.63
CA GLY A 637 3.42 21.49 -23.85
C GLY A 637 2.65 20.46 -24.66
N GLY A 638 1.32 20.61 -24.70
CA GLY A 638 0.42 19.79 -25.51
C GLY A 638 -0.57 18.95 -24.71
N ASP A 639 -1.69 18.59 -25.35
CA ASP A 639 -2.73 17.73 -24.77
C ASP A 639 -2.34 16.24 -24.81
N THR A 640 -1.47 15.86 -25.75
CA THR A 640 -0.85 14.54 -25.85
C THR A 640 0.61 14.63 -25.43
N TYR A 641 1.14 13.56 -24.87
CA TYR A 641 2.54 13.50 -24.46
C TYR A 641 3.45 13.26 -25.67
N ALA A 642 4.59 13.94 -25.71
CA ALA A 642 5.62 13.71 -26.73
C ALA A 642 6.50 12.52 -26.28
N TRP A 643 6.12 11.31 -26.72
CA TRP A 643 6.85 10.09 -26.40
C TRP A 643 8.25 10.07 -27.03
N GLU A 644 9.24 9.63 -26.26
CA GLU A 644 10.63 9.47 -26.71
C GLU A 644 10.96 7.98 -26.80
N ASP A 645 11.31 7.49 -27.98
CA ASP A 645 11.55 6.06 -28.23
C ASP A 645 12.80 5.52 -27.52
N ASP A 646 13.73 6.35 -27.13
CA ASP A 646 14.95 6.02 -26.38
C ASP A 646 14.80 6.20 -24.88
N SER A 647 13.64 6.67 -24.41
CA SER A 647 13.38 6.78 -22.98
C SER A 647 13.44 5.42 -22.28
N THR A 648 14.14 5.40 -21.15
CA THR A 648 14.21 4.23 -20.27
C THR A 648 13.34 4.38 -19.01
N TYR A 649 12.58 5.48 -18.88
CA TYR A 649 11.66 5.75 -17.77
C TYR A 649 10.20 5.86 -18.19
N ILE A 650 9.90 6.53 -19.30
CA ILE A 650 8.53 6.82 -19.77
C ILE A 650 8.39 6.36 -21.20
N ARG A 651 7.56 5.36 -21.44
CA ARG A 651 7.39 4.76 -22.75
C ARG A 651 5.92 4.45 -23.04
N LEU A 652 5.49 4.66 -24.31
CA LEU A 652 4.15 4.34 -24.77
C LEU A 652 3.88 2.83 -24.59
N PRO A 653 2.90 2.41 -23.76
CA PRO A 653 2.59 1.01 -23.60
C PRO A 653 1.68 0.47 -24.72
N PRO A 654 1.77 -0.82 -25.08
CA PRO A 654 1.00 -1.39 -26.17
C PRO A 654 -0.43 -1.81 -25.80
N PHE A 655 -0.94 -1.43 -24.63
CA PHE A 655 -2.22 -1.96 -24.09
C PHE A 655 -3.45 -1.57 -24.93
N PHE A 656 -3.36 -0.53 -25.76
CA PHE A 656 -4.50 0.00 -26.51
C PHE A 656 -4.37 -0.15 -28.03
N ASP A 657 -3.28 -0.72 -28.55
CA ASP A 657 -2.97 -0.76 -29.99
C ASP A 657 -4.07 -1.47 -30.81
N ASP A 658 -4.66 -2.52 -30.24
CA ASP A 658 -5.72 -3.31 -30.89
C ASP A 658 -7.15 -2.81 -30.59
N VAL A 659 -7.30 -1.72 -29.82
CA VAL A 659 -8.62 -1.21 -29.45
C VAL A 659 -9.24 -0.44 -30.58
N GLN A 660 -10.38 -0.95 -31.08
CA GLN A 660 -11.19 -0.32 -32.13
C GLN A 660 -12.55 0.10 -31.57
N PRO A 661 -13.22 1.10 -32.19
CA PRO A 661 -14.60 1.43 -31.86
C PRO A 661 -15.55 0.25 -32.12
N GLY A 662 -16.60 0.16 -31.32
CA GLY A 662 -17.63 -0.88 -31.44
C GLY A 662 -17.46 -2.06 -30.47
N GLU A 663 -18.16 -3.17 -30.78
CA GLU A 663 -18.15 -4.35 -29.92
C GLU A 663 -16.77 -5.03 -29.87
N PRO A 664 -16.38 -5.60 -28.71
CA PRO A 664 -15.13 -6.35 -28.59
C PRO A 664 -15.17 -7.64 -29.44
N PRO A 665 -14.02 -8.23 -29.77
CA PRO A 665 -13.96 -9.56 -30.37
C PRO A 665 -14.66 -10.60 -29.47
N ALA A 666 -15.27 -11.61 -30.09
CA ALA A 666 -15.89 -12.70 -29.34
C ALA A 666 -14.84 -13.44 -28.48
N ALA A 667 -15.18 -13.72 -27.24
CA ALA A 667 -14.33 -14.49 -26.35
C ALA A 667 -14.12 -15.92 -26.91
N GLN A 668 -12.94 -16.45 -26.74
CA GLN A 668 -12.54 -17.77 -27.26
C GLN A 668 -12.00 -18.65 -26.12
N ASP A 669 -12.18 -19.96 -26.28
CA ASP A 669 -11.56 -20.95 -25.41
C ASP A 669 -10.02 -20.86 -25.51
N ILE A 670 -9.33 -21.17 -24.44
CA ILE A 670 -7.87 -21.24 -24.41
C ILE A 670 -7.47 -22.69 -24.73
N SER A 671 -6.70 -22.87 -25.78
CA SER A 671 -6.26 -24.20 -26.23
C SER A 671 -4.76 -24.27 -26.41
N GLY A 672 -4.14 -25.35 -25.99
CA GLY A 672 -2.71 -25.58 -26.19
C GLY A 672 -1.78 -24.77 -25.31
N ALA A 673 -2.26 -24.29 -24.14
CA ALA A 673 -1.49 -23.43 -23.26
C ALA A 673 -0.39 -24.18 -22.50
N ARG A 674 0.78 -23.54 -22.35
CA ARG A 674 1.89 -24.01 -21.53
C ARG A 674 1.93 -23.24 -20.18
N VAL A 675 2.46 -23.92 -19.16
CA VAL A 675 2.67 -23.30 -17.85
C VAL A 675 3.98 -22.49 -17.87
N LEU A 676 3.87 -21.17 -17.72
CA LEU A 676 5.04 -20.29 -17.64
C LEU A 676 5.69 -20.37 -16.25
N ALA A 677 4.87 -20.45 -15.20
CA ALA A 677 5.32 -20.56 -13.83
C ALA A 677 4.37 -21.44 -12.99
N LEU A 678 4.96 -22.35 -12.22
CA LEU A 678 4.28 -23.21 -11.25
C LEU A 678 4.72 -22.82 -9.86
N LEU A 679 3.85 -22.17 -9.12
CA LEU A 679 4.17 -21.46 -7.89
C LEU A 679 3.47 -22.07 -6.67
N GLY A 680 4.01 -21.82 -5.48
CA GLY A 680 3.44 -22.24 -4.20
C GLY A 680 2.44 -21.23 -3.61
N ASP A 681 2.22 -21.35 -2.29
CA ASP A 681 1.35 -20.48 -1.51
C ASP A 681 1.99 -19.10 -1.23
N SER A 682 1.13 -18.12 -0.93
CA SER A 682 1.50 -16.77 -0.46
C SER A 682 2.51 -16.05 -1.37
N VAL A 683 2.39 -16.26 -2.68
CA VAL A 683 3.18 -15.53 -3.67
C VAL A 683 2.71 -14.08 -3.69
N THR A 684 3.57 -13.17 -3.24
CA THR A 684 3.22 -11.76 -3.09
C THR A 684 3.32 -11.00 -4.42
N THR A 685 2.71 -9.82 -4.47
CA THR A 685 2.91 -8.88 -5.59
C THR A 685 4.38 -8.44 -5.75
N ASP A 686 5.19 -8.51 -4.69
CA ASP A 686 6.65 -8.31 -4.76
C ASP A 686 7.38 -9.45 -5.47
N HIS A 687 6.87 -10.68 -5.36
CA HIS A 687 7.40 -11.82 -6.13
C HIS A 687 7.04 -11.70 -7.61
N ILE A 688 5.84 -11.21 -7.92
CA ILE A 688 5.35 -11.09 -9.30
C ILE A 688 5.95 -9.86 -9.99
N SER A 689 5.96 -8.72 -9.32
CA SER A 689 6.48 -7.45 -9.84
C SER A 689 7.31 -6.72 -8.78
N PRO A 690 8.62 -6.93 -8.73
CA PRO A 690 9.50 -6.30 -7.74
C PRO A 690 9.52 -4.77 -7.89
N ALA A 691 9.77 -4.07 -6.77
CA ALA A 691 9.95 -2.62 -6.75
C ALA A 691 11.40 -2.20 -6.50
N GLY A 692 12.20 -3.10 -5.91
CA GLY A 692 13.57 -2.85 -5.48
C GLY A 692 14.59 -2.78 -6.61
N SER A 693 15.86 -2.96 -6.24
CA SER A 693 17.00 -2.86 -7.16
C SER A 693 16.92 -3.86 -8.32
N ILE A 694 17.41 -3.44 -9.48
CA ILE A 694 17.52 -4.27 -10.69
C ILE A 694 18.84 -5.02 -10.64
N ALA A 695 18.78 -6.36 -10.62
CA ALA A 695 19.96 -7.21 -10.60
C ALA A 695 20.77 -7.05 -11.91
N SER A 696 22.08 -6.95 -11.80
CA SER A 696 22.98 -6.60 -12.94
C SER A 696 23.05 -7.63 -14.07
N ASP A 697 22.56 -8.85 -13.84
CA ASP A 697 22.49 -9.97 -14.77
C ASP A 697 21.06 -10.29 -15.25
N SER A 698 20.08 -9.51 -14.82
CA SER A 698 18.66 -9.69 -15.17
C SER A 698 18.35 -9.26 -16.62
N PRO A 699 17.22 -9.75 -17.20
CA PRO A 699 16.74 -9.29 -18.50
C PRO A 699 16.53 -7.77 -18.57
N ALA A 700 16.03 -7.15 -17.48
CA ALA A 700 15.88 -5.71 -17.38
C ALA A 700 17.22 -4.97 -17.42
N ALA A 701 18.26 -5.54 -16.77
CA ALA A 701 19.59 -4.97 -16.81
C ALA A 701 20.23 -5.07 -18.22
N ARG A 702 19.95 -6.14 -18.98
CA ARG A 702 20.38 -6.26 -20.39
C ARG A 702 19.77 -5.12 -21.20
N TYR A 703 18.45 -4.95 -21.14
CA TYR A 703 17.73 -3.88 -21.83
C TYR A 703 18.29 -2.49 -21.48
N LEU A 704 18.50 -2.21 -20.20
CA LEU A 704 19.03 -0.91 -19.76
C LEU A 704 20.45 -0.67 -20.29
N LYS A 705 21.34 -1.68 -20.26
CA LYS A 705 22.70 -1.58 -20.81
C LYS A 705 22.68 -1.35 -22.33
N GLU A 706 21.82 -2.04 -23.06
CA GLU A 706 21.64 -1.88 -24.51
C GLU A 706 21.16 -0.47 -24.86
N ASN A 707 20.41 0.19 -23.97
CA ASN A 707 19.98 1.59 -24.07
C ASN A 707 20.96 2.57 -23.41
N GLY A 708 22.21 2.17 -23.13
CA GLY A 708 23.27 3.05 -22.66
C GLY A 708 23.24 3.40 -21.16
N VAL A 709 22.37 2.76 -20.35
CA VAL A 709 22.28 3.02 -18.92
C VAL A 709 23.33 2.21 -18.18
N SER A 710 24.18 2.88 -17.39
CA SER A 710 25.20 2.18 -16.59
C SER A 710 24.59 1.51 -15.36
N PRO A 711 25.20 0.43 -14.82
CA PRO A 711 24.66 -0.30 -13.65
C PRO A 711 24.41 0.57 -12.41
N ARG A 712 25.20 1.61 -12.18
CA ARG A 712 25.03 2.55 -11.07
C ARG A 712 23.77 3.43 -11.22
N ASP A 713 23.30 3.58 -12.48
CA ASP A 713 22.18 4.45 -12.85
C ASP A 713 20.89 3.65 -13.13
N PHE A 714 20.89 2.33 -12.84
CA PHE A 714 19.71 1.49 -13.04
C PHE A 714 18.50 1.97 -12.23
N ASN A 715 18.73 2.58 -11.07
CA ASN A 715 17.69 2.92 -10.12
C ASN A 715 16.94 1.63 -9.69
N SER A 716 15.63 1.71 -9.49
CA SER A 716 14.81 0.58 -9.08
C SER A 716 13.72 0.25 -10.11
N TYR A 717 13.15 -0.96 -10.03
CA TYR A 717 11.95 -1.29 -10.80
C TYR A 717 10.80 -0.32 -10.49
N GLY A 718 10.65 0.10 -9.23
CA GLY A 718 9.62 1.05 -8.81
C GLY A 718 9.72 2.38 -9.57
N SER A 719 10.92 2.92 -9.71
CA SER A 719 11.16 4.17 -10.42
C SER A 719 10.93 4.08 -11.94
N ARG A 720 10.97 2.87 -12.53
CA ARG A 720 10.83 2.63 -13.98
C ARG A 720 9.46 2.10 -14.40
N ARG A 721 8.46 2.17 -13.53
CA ARG A 721 7.10 1.68 -13.80
C ARG A 721 6.38 2.39 -14.95
N GLY A 722 6.87 3.54 -15.41
CA GLY A 722 6.42 4.20 -16.63
C GLY A 722 6.95 3.58 -17.91
N ASN A 723 7.84 2.58 -17.84
CA ASN A 723 8.42 1.88 -18.98
C ASN A 723 8.06 0.39 -18.96
N HIS A 724 7.13 0.00 -19.84
CA HIS A 724 6.65 -1.38 -19.93
C HIS A 724 7.75 -2.38 -20.30
N GLU A 725 8.77 -1.97 -21.08
CA GLU A 725 9.89 -2.81 -21.47
C GLU A 725 10.76 -3.26 -20.29
N VAL A 726 11.01 -2.34 -19.35
CA VAL A 726 11.71 -2.68 -18.10
C VAL A 726 10.82 -3.56 -17.22
N MET A 727 9.54 -3.20 -17.09
CA MET A 727 8.65 -3.87 -16.15
C MET A 727 8.29 -5.30 -16.57
N MET A 728 8.05 -5.57 -17.85
CA MET A 728 7.78 -6.94 -18.30
C MET A 728 9.00 -7.85 -18.10
N ARG A 729 10.22 -7.30 -18.25
CA ARG A 729 11.47 -8.03 -17.97
C ARG A 729 11.71 -8.26 -16.48
N GLY A 730 11.10 -7.47 -15.63
CA GLY A 730 11.09 -7.61 -14.18
C GLY A 730 9.97 -8.50 -13.64
N THR A 731 9.00 -8.88 -14.48
CA THR A 731 7.88 -9.71 -14.04
C THR A 731 8.38 -11.12 -13.68
N PHE A 732 8.03 -11.56 -12.45
CA PHE A 732 8.54 -12.77 -11.81
C PHE A 732 10.07 -12.80 -11.60
N ALA A 733 10.77 -11.67 -11.63
CA ALA A 733 12.21 -11.59 -11.45
C ALA A 733 12.67 -11.40 -10.00
N ASN A 734 11.79 -11.56 -9.01
CA ASN A 734 12.18 -11.47 -7.61
C ASN A 734 13.19 -12.56 -7.25
N ILE A 735 14.29 -12.18 -6.59
CA ILE A 735 15.41 -13.08 -6.23
C ILE A 735 15.02 -14.22 -5.30
N ARG A 736 13.87 -14.15 -4.64
CA ARG A 736 13.34 -15.19 -3.71
C ARG A 736 12.21 -16.01 -4.31
N LEU A 737 11.82 -15.73 -5.55
CA LEU A 737 10.79 -16.53 -6.22
C LEU A 737 11.29 -17.98 -6.40
N ARG A 738 10.42 -18.93 -6.11
CA ARG A 738 10.69 -20.37 -6.36
C ARG A 738 9.66 -20.88 -7.36
N ASN A 739 10.14 -21.20 -8.55
CA ASN A 739 9.34 -21.80 -9.59
C ASN A 739 9.57 -23.32 -9.61
N LEU A 740 8.51 -24.07 -9.37
CA LEU A 740 8.57 -25.55 -9.28
C LEU A 740 8.85 -26.22 -10.64
N LEU A 741 8.71 -25.49 -11.75
CA LEU A 741 9.17 -25.94 -13.06
C LEU A 741 10.71 -25.98 -13.17
N ALA A 742 11.40 -25.24 -12.33
CA ALA A 742 12.87 -25.20 -12.26
C ALA A 742 13.36 -25.53 -10.83
N PRO A 743 13.17 -26.76 -10.35
CA PRO A 743 13.43 -27.13 -8.97
C PRO A 743 14.90 -26.92 -8.63
N GLY A 744 15.16 -26.44 -7.40
CA GLY A 744 16.50 -26.13 -6.91
C GLY A 744 17.04 -24.76 -7.33
N THR A 745 16.25 -23.94 -8.05
CA THR A 745 16.59 -22.55 -8.38
C THR A 745 15.84 -21.57 -7.51
N GLU A 746 16.37 -20.36 -7.32
CA GLU A 746 15.70 -19.18 -6.81
C GLU A 746 15.82 -18.05 -7.83
N GLY A 747 14.84 -17.15 -7.86
CA GLY A 747 14.78 -16.07 -8.83
C GLY A 747 13.81 -16.34 -9.98
N GLY A 748 13.83 -15.47 -10.97
CA GLY A 748 12.95 -15.51 -12.14
C GLY A 748 13.34 -16.55 -13.20
N VAL A 749 13.43 -17.81 -12.82
CA VAL A 749 13.89 -18.92 -13.68
C VAL A 749 12.74 -19.87 -13.98
N THR A 750 12.65 -20.36 -15.22
CA THR A 750 11.72 -21.38 -15.67
C THR A 750 12.37 -22.33 -16.67
N ARG A 751 11.62 -23.31 -17.17
CA ARG A 751 12.01 -24.14 -18.30
C ARG A 751 11.06 -23.91 -19.47
N HIS A 752 11.63 -23.72 -20.65
CA HIS A 752 10.87 -23.73 -21.88
C HIS A 752 10.56 -25.19 -22.28
N LEU A 753 9.34 -25.48 -22.67
CA LEU A 753 8.88 -26.83 -23.06
C LEU A 753 8.44 -26.84 -24.53
N PRO A 754 8.70 -27.90 -25.32
CA PRO A 754 9.14 -29.24 -24.85
C PRO A 754 10.66 -29.46 -24.74
N ASP A 755 11.48 -28.51 -25.16
CA ASP A 755 12.92 -28.68 -25.20
C ASP A 755 13.60 -28.79 -23.81
N GLY A 756 12.92 -28.31 -22.75
CA GLY A 756 13.39 -28.36 -21.36
C GLY A 756 14.52 -27.38 -21.05
N GLU A 757 14.80 -26.41 -21.93
CA GLU A 757 15.85 -25.41 -21.74
C GLU A 757 15.52 -24.50 -20.57
N GLN A 758 16.45 -24.35 -19.63
CA GLN A 758 16.32 -23.49 -18.48
C GLN A 758 16.76 -22.06 -18.82
N MET A 759 15.87 -21.09 -18.58
CA MET A 759 16.14 -19.69 -18.88
C MET A 759 15.36 -18.76 -17.98
N SER A 760 15.47 -17.43 -18.16
CA SER A 760 14.63 -16.49 -17.43
C SER A 760 13.16 -16.64 -17.84
N ILE A 761 12.24 -16.35 -16.91
CA ILE A 761 10.79 -16.37 -17.21
C ILE A 761 10.48 -15.43 -18.38
N TYR A 762 11.14 -14.27 -18.46
CA TYR A 762 10.98 -13.34 -19.57
C TYR A 762 11.43 -13.96 -20.90
N ASP A 763 12.63 -14.54 -20.97
CA ASP A 763 13.16 -15.11 -22.21
C ASP A 763 12.28 -16.29 -22.70
N ALA A 764 11.82 -17.14 -21.76
CA ALA A 764 10.89 -18.23 -22.08
C ALA A 764 9.55 -17.71 -22.63
N SER A 765 9.00 -16.66 -21.99
CA SER A 765 7.77 -16.04 -22.45
C SER A 765 7.90 -15.49 -23.88
N MET A 766 9.01 -14.81 -24.20
CA MET A 766 9.23 -14.30 -25.56
C MET A 766 9.31 -15.45 -26.58
N LYS A 767 9.98 -16.53 -26.23
CA LYS A 767 10.08 -17.72 -27.09
C LYS A 767 8.71 -18.36 -27.35
N TYR A 768 7.87 -18.52 -26.33
CA TYR A 768 6.50 -19.01 -26.48
C TYR A 768 5.62 -18.09 -27.31
N GLN A 769 5.77 -16.76 -27.15
CA GLN A 769 5.02 -15.78 -27.95
C GLN A 769 5.40 -15.85 -29.43
N GLU A 770 6.71 -16.00 -29.77
CA GLU A 770 7.17 -16.23 -31.14
C GLU A 770 6.61 -17.53 -31.74
N GLU A 771 6.40 -18.56 -30.91
CA GLU A 771 5.78 -19.82 -31.30
C GLU A 771 4.24 -19.75 -31.39
N GLY A 772 3.63 -18.64 -30.95
CA GLY A 772 2.17 -18.49 -30.87
C GLY A 772 1.50 -19.33 -29.78
N THR A 773 2.25 -19.76 -28.77
CA THR A 773 1.78 -20.62 -27.69
C THR A 773 1.19 -19.78 -26.55
N PRO A 774 -0.11 -19.95 -26.21
CA PRO A 774 -0.69 -19.27 -25.05
C PRO A 774 -0.11 -19.79 -23.73
N LEU A 775 -0.12 -18.92 -22.71
CA LEU A 775 0.50 -19.23 -21.42
C LEU A 775 -0.52 -19.20 -20.28
N VAL A 776 -0.26 -20.01 -19.26
CA VAL A 776 -0.97 -19.99 -17.98
C VAL A 776 0.04 -19.96 -16.82
N VAL A 777 -0.40 -19.43 -15.68
CA VAL A 777 0.31 -19.52 -14.40
C VAL A 777 -0.52 -20.35 -13.44
N ILE A 778 0.11 -21.25 -12.70
CA ILE A 778 -0.53 -22.03 -11.65
C ILE A 778 0.10 -21.67 -10.31
N ALA A 779 -0.71 -21.38 -9.30
CA ALA A 779 -0.25 -21.00 -7.96
C ALA A 779 -1.13 -21.62 -6.86
N GLY A 780 -0.67 -21.51 -5.62
CA GLY A 780 -1.37 -21.97 -4.43
C GLY A 780 -2.31 -20.92 -3.82
N LYS A 781 -2.34 -20.85 -2.50
CA LYS A 781 -3.20 -19.96 -1.71
C LYS A 781 -2.65 -18.52 -1.66
N GLU A 782 -3.57 -17.56 -1.48
CA GLU A 782 -3.26 -16.14 -1.25
C GLU A 782 -2.40 -15.53 -2.36
N TYR A 783 -2.65 -15.92 -3.62
CA TYR A 783 -1.89 -15.39 -4.76
C TYR A 783 -2.09 -13.90 -4.93
N GLY A 784 -0.99 -13.14 -5.00
CA GLY A 784 -0.99 -11.70 -5.16
C GLY A 784 -1.13 -10.91 -3.87
N THR A 785 -0.89 -11.53 -2.69
CA THR A 785 -0.88 -10.84 -1.40
C THR A 785 0.19 -9.73 -1.36
N GLY A 786 0.00 -8.73 -0.52
CA GLY A 786 0.96 -7.63 -0.33
C GLY A 786 0.51 -6.30 -0.90
N SER A 787 1.41 -5.59 -1.59
CA SER A 787 1.14 -4.24 -2.11
C SER A 787 0.15 -4.24 -3.27
N SER A 788 -0.61 -3.14 -3.38
CA SER A 788 -1.42 -2.84 -4.56
C SER A 788 -0.50 -2.53 -5.76
N ARG A 789 -0.37 -3.46 -6.70
CA ARG A 789 0.49 -3.32 -7.89
C ARG A 789 -0.22 -3.81 -9.14
N ASP A 790 -0.61 -2.87 -9.98
CA ASP A 790 -1.13 -3.13 -11.32
C ASP A 790 -0.11 -3.83 -12.23
N TRP A 791 1.18 -3.50 -12.09
CA TRP A 791 2.25 -4.16 -12.84
C TRP A 791 2.37 -5.66 -12.59
N ALA A 792 1.86 -6.18 -11.47
CA ALA A 792 1.75 -7.62 -11.28
C ALA A 792 0.78 -8.27 -12.28
N ALA A 793 -0.23 -7.53 -12.76
CA ALA A 793 -1.14 -7.97 -13.80
C ALA A 793 -0.71 -7.51 -15.21
N LYS A 794 -0.29 -6.24 -15.36
CA LYS A 794 0.24 -5.68 -16.62
C LYS A 794 1.42 -6.52 -17.15
N GLY A 795 2.39 -6.83 -16.29
CA GLY A 795 3.52 -7.68 -16.64
C GLY A 795 3.09 -9.10 -17.01
N THR A 796 2.20 -9.70 -16.22
CA THR A 796 1.63 -11.02 -16.50
C THR A 796 0.94 -11.05 -17.87
N TYR A 797 0.15 -10.04 -18.20
CA TYR A 797 -0.47 -9.87 -19.52
C TYR A 797 0.58 -9.76 -20.64
N LEU A 798 1.59 -8.89 -20.49
CA LEU A 798 2.65 -8.67 -21.47
C LEU A 798 3.52 -9.92 -21.71
N LEU A 799 3.64 -10.79 -20.73
CA LEU A 799 4.29 -12.09 -20.88
C LEU A 799 3.41 -13.12 -21.62
N GLY A 800 2.23 -12.73 -22.12
CA GLY A 800 1.36 -13.63 -22.90
C GLY A 800 0.50 -14.58 -22.08
N VAL A 801 0.43 -14.40 -20.76
CA VAL A 801 -0.41 -15.21 -19.88
C VAL A 801 -1.90 -14.88 -20.12
N LYS A 802 -2.71 -15.91 -20.42
CA LYS A 802 -4.14 -15.78 -20.69
C LYS A 802 -5.00 -16.07 -19.48
N ALA A 803 -4.54 -16.97 -18.60
CA ALA A 803 -5.26 -17.33 -17.39
C ALA A 803 -4.28 -17.63 -16.24
N VAL A 804 -4.74 -17.39 -15.02
CA VAL A 804 -4.05 -17.80 -13.80
C VAL A 804 -4.98 -18.74 -13.04
N ILE A 805 -4.48 -19.88 -12.57
CA ILE A 805 -5.24 -20.90 -11.83
C ILE A 805 -4.66 -21.00 -10.42
N THR A 806 -5.46 -20.73 -9.39
CA THR A 806 -4.98 -20.72 -8.00
C THR A 806 -5.92 -21.45 -7.04
N GLU A 807 -5.45 -21.68 -5.79
CA GLU A 807 -6.35 -22.10 -4.72
C GLU A 807 -7.13 -20.93 -4.11
N SER A 808 -6.54 -19.72 -4.08
CA SER A 808 -7.23 -18.48 -3.70
C SER A 808 -6.43 -17.24 -4.12
N TYR A 809 -7.14 -16.12 -4.27
CA TYR A 809 -6.58 -14.83 -4.65
C TYR A 809 -6.68 -13.80 -3.53
N GLU A 810 -5.73 -12.89 -3.50
CA GLU A 810 -5.93 -11.60 -2.84
C GLU A 810 -6.76 -10.67 -3.73
N ARG A 811 -7.67 -9.91 -3.11
CA ARG A 811 -8.70 -9.10 -3.79
C ARG A 811 -8.13 -8.18 -4.87
N ILE A 812 -7.16 -7.34 -4.51
CA ILE A 812 -6.63 -6.30 -5.40
C ILE A 812 -5.97 -6.93 -6.63
N HIS A 813 -5.19 -8.00 -6.43
CA HIS A 813 -4.49 -8.64 -7.55
C HIS A 813 -5.47 -9.33 -8.50
N ARG A 814 -6.52 -9.98 -7.97
CA ARG A 814 -7.61 -10.55 -8.78
C ARG A 814 -8.27 -9.48 -9.67
N SER A 815 -8.65 -8.35 -9.08
CA SER A 815 -9.24 -7.22 -9.82
C SER A 815 -8.29 -6.68 -10.90
N ASN A 816 -6.99 -6.57 -10.60
CA ASN A 816 -6.00 -6.14 -11.57
C ASN A 816 -5.86 -7.10 -12.76
N LEU A 817 -5.88 -8.41 -12.52
CA LEU A 817 -5.88 -9.42 -13.60
C LEU A 817 -7.07 -9.22 -14.54
N ILE A 818 -8.26 -9.05 -14.00
CA ILE A 818 -9.48 -8.77 -14.76
C ILE A 818 -9.33 -7.46 -15.53
N GLY A 819 -8.82 -6.42 -14.86
CA GLY A 819 -8.57 -5.11 -15.45
C GLY A 819 -7.62 -5.13 -16.64
N MET A 820 -6.80 -6.17 -16.78
CA MET A 820 -5.91 -6.41 -17.92
C MET A 820 -6.39 -7.51 -18.85
N GLY A 821 -7.60 -8.07 -18.67
CA GLY A 821 -8.11 -9.15 -19.53
C GLY A 821 -7.41 -10.50 -19.31
N VAL A 822 -6.78 -10.72 -18.17
CA VAL A 822 -6.25 -12.04 -17.77
C VAL A 822 -7.29 -12.75 -16.92
N LEU A 823 -7.67 -14.00 -17.30
CA LEU A 823 -8.74 -14.75 -16.66
C LEU A 823 -8.30 -15.35 -15.30
N PRO A 824 -8.86 -14.91 -14.18
CA PRO A 824 -8.59 -15.53 -12.89
C PRO A 824 -9.49 -16.76 -12.68
N LEU A 825 -8.87 -17.91 -12.40
CA LEU A 825 -9.53 -19.19 -12.15
C LEU A 825 -9.13 -19.74 -10.79
N GLU A 826 -10.07 -20.39 -10.11
CA GLU A 826 -9.86 -20.99 -8.80
C GLU A 826 -10.20 -22.50 -8.84
N PHE A 827 -9.33 -23.31 -8.25
CA PHE A 827 -9.61 -24.74 -8.08
C PHE A 827 -10.88 -24.95 -7.25
N THR A 828 -11.64 -26.00 -7.54
CA THR A 828 -12.90 -26.31 -6.87
C THR A 828 -12.84 -27.62 -6.09
N GLY A 829 -13.78 -27.84 -5.17
CA GLY A 829 -13.93 -29.12 -4.46
C GLY A 829 -12.74 -29.52 -3.59
N GLY A 830 -11.92 -28.55 -3.14
CA GLY A 830 -10.71 -28.81 -2.35
C GLY A 830 -9.57 -29.40 -3.19
N GLN A 831 -9.69 -29.38 -4.51
CA GLN A 831 -8.60 -29.76 -5.42
C GLN A 831 -7.53 -28.66 -5.44
N ASN A 832 -6.33 -29.08 -5.73
CA ASN A 832 -5.17 -28.21 -5.95
C ASN A 832 -4.14 -28.91 -6.84
N ARG A 833 -3.04 -28.26 -7.07
CA ARG A 833 -1.94 -28.77 -7.88
C ARG A 833 -1.46 -30.14 -7.42
N GLU A 834 -1.29 -30.34 -6.12
CA GLU A 834 -0.79 -31.60 -5.56
C GLU A 834 -1.83 -32.73 -5.71
N SER A 835 -3.09 -32.47 -5.37
CA SER A 835 -4.15 -33.49 -5.46
C SER A 835 -4.46 -33.91 -6.89
N LEU A 836 -4.20 -33.02 -7.87
CA LEU A 836 -4.33 -33.30 -9.29
C LEU A 836 -3.03 -33.80 -9.91
N GLU A 837 -1.96 -33.89 -9.12
CA GLU A 837 -0.61 -34.29 -9.56
C GLU A 837 -0.14 -33.48 -10.79
N LEU A 838 -0.42 -32.18 -10.83
CA LEU A 838 0.03 -31.30 -11.91
C LEU A 838 1.51 -31.00 -11.77
N THR A 839 2.25 -31.30 -12.81
CA THR A 839 3.72 -31.10 -12.87
C THR A 839 4.10 -29.76 -13.49
N GLY A 840 3.17 -29.14 -14.26
CA GLY A 840 3.40 -27.96 -15.07
C GLY A 840 4.00 -28.27 -16.45
N GLU A 841 4.27 -29.52 -16.76
CA GLU A 841 4.77 -29.93 -18.09
C GLU A 841 3.64 -30.22 -19.08
N GLU A 842 2.41 -30.33 -18.59
CA GLU A 842 1.21 -30.61 -19.37
C GLU A 842 0.87 -29.44 -20.31
N ILE A 843 0.13 -29.77 -21.38
CA ILE A 843 -0.54 -28.78 -22.26
C ILE A 843 -1.98 -28.62 -21.78
N PHE A 844 -2.36 -27.40 -21.47
CA PHE A 844 -3.67 -27.08 -20.92
C PHE A 844 -4.64 -26.57 -21.98
N SER A 845 -5.90 -26.95 -21.85
CA SER A 845 -7.03 -26.37 -22.59
C SER A 845 -8.14 -26.02 -21.60
N ILE A 846 -8.73 -24.82 -21.75
CA ILE A 846 -9.79 -24.29 -20.90
C ILE A 846 -10.99 -24.03 -21.81
N GLY A 847 -12.02 -24.86 -21.69
CA GLY A 847 -13.23 -24.80 -22.47
C GLY A 847 -14.40 -24.15 -21.76
N GLY A 848 -15.36 -23.66 -22.53
CA GLY A 848 -16.60 -23.04 -22.06
C GLY A 848 -16.55 -21.50 -21.96
N ILE A 849 -15.44 -20.86 -22.33
CA ILE A 849 -15.31 -19.38 -22.40
C ILE A 849 -16.14 -18.86 -23.56
N ALA A 850 -16.04 -19.51 -24.74
CA ALA A 850 -16.76 -19.14 -25.95
C ALA A 850 -18.29 -19.31 -25.84
N GLU A 851 -18.76 -20.13 -24.91
CA GLU A 851 -20.21 -20.35 -24.64
C GLU A 851 -20.84 -19.17 -23.86
N GLY A 852 -20.02 -18.17 -23.46
CA GLY A 852 -20.41 -17.04 -22.64
C GLY A 852 -19.96 -17.20 -21.19
N LEU A 853 -19.58 -16.09 -20.58
CA LEU A 853 -19.14 -16.02 -19.18
C LEU A 853 -20.24 -15.38 -18.31
N GLU A 854 -20.34 -15.88 -17.10
CA GLU A 854 -21.16 -15.32 -16.02
C GLU A 854 -20.39 -15.40 -14.69
N PRO A 855 -20.75 -14.59 -13.70
CA PRO A 855 -20.06 -14.60 -12.41
C PRO A 855 -20.02 -15.99 -11.79
N GLY A 856 -18.81 -16.45 -11.45
CA GLY A 856 -18.59 -17.71 -10.78
C GLY A 856 -18.83 -18.97 -11.62
N LYS A 857 -18.99 -18.85 -12.96
CA LYS A 857 -19.13 -20.00 -13.88
C LYS A 857 -18.01 -21.03 -13.67
N LEU A 858 -18.35 -22.31 -13.77
CA LEU A 858 -17.39 -23.41 -13.81
C LEU A 858 -16.92 -23.65 -15.23
N LEU A 859 -15.62 -23.64 -15.46
CA LEU A 859 -15.00 -24.01 -16.74
C LEU A 859 -14.31 -25.36 -16.63
N THR A 860 -14.31 -26.12 -17.72
CA THR A 860 -13.59 -27.38 -17.78
C THR A 860 -12.15 -27.16 -18.23
N VAL A 861 -11.22 -27.57 -17.40
CA VAL A 861 -9.79 -27.57 -17.70
C VAL A 861 -9.35 -28.98 -18.00
N THR A 862 -8.74 -29.18 -19.17
CA THR A 862 -8.23 -30.50 -19.63
C THR A 862 -6.75 -30.40 -19.92
N THR A 863 -6.04 -31.53 -19.80
CA THR A 863 -4.62 -31.63 -20.14
C THR A 863 -4.38 -32.70 -21.17
N ASP A 864 -3.28 -32.61 -21.91
CA ASP A 864 -2.82 -33.65 -22.84
C ASP A 864 -2.47 -34.97 -22.14
N SER A 865 -2.20 -34.94 -20.83
CA SER A 865 -2.01 -36.13 -19.99
C SER A 865 -3.32 -36.83 -19.61
N GLY A 866 -4.48 -36.32 -20.06
CA GLY A 866 -5.81 -36.88 -19.79
C GLY A 866 -6.42 -36.49 -18.44
N LYS A 867 -5.83 -35.51 -17.72
CA LYS A 867 -6.42 -34.97 -16.50
C LYS A 867 -7.53 -33.98 -16.86
N GLU A 868 -8.62 -34.00 -16.10
CA GLU A 868 -9.75 -33.08 -16.25
C GLU A 868 -10.21 -32.61 -14.87
N PHE A 869 -10.47 -31.30 -14.72
CA PHE A 869 -11.01 -30.71 -13.50
C PHE A 869 -11.84 -29.48 -13.79
N GLN A 870 -12.65 -29.07 -12.82
CA GLN A 870 -13.43 -27.85 -12.90
C GLN A 870 -12.71 -26.72 -12.20
N ALA A 871 -12.65 -25.56 -12.86
CA ALA A 871 -12.12 -24.33 -12.28
C ALA A 871 -13.21 -23.25 -12.27
N LYS A 872 -13.35 -22.57 -11.13
CA LYS A 872 -14.32 -21.49 -10.96
C LYS A 872 -13.74 -20.19 -11.54
N VAL A 873 -14.49 -19.55 -12.42
CA VAL A 873 -14.20 -18.20 -12.89
C VAL A 873 -14.35 -17.20 -11.74
N ARG A 874 -13.31 -16.44 -11.48
CA ARG A 874 -13.30 -15.42 -10.43
C ARG A 874 -13.55 -14.00 -11.00
N LEU A 875 -14.51 -13.94 -11.92
CA LEU A 875 -15.28 -12.76 -12.26
C LEU A 875 -16.47 -12.76 -11.31
N ASP A 876 -16.48 -11.89 -10.32
CA ASP A 876 -17.41 -11.98 -9.19
C ASP A 876 -18.66 -11.12 -9.44
N THR A 877 -18.64 -10.22 -10.45
CA THR A 877 -19.76 -9.36 -10.84
C THR A 877 -20.01 -9.35 -12.35
N PRO A 878 -21.24 -9.04 -12.81
CA PRO A 878 -21.54 -8.85 -14.23
C PRO A 878 -20.68 -7.78 -14.89
N GLN A 879 -20.33 -6.72 -14.15
CA GLN A 879 -19.48 -5.65 -14.66
C GLN A 879 -18.03 -6.14 -14.92
N GLU A 880 -17.50 -6.99 -14.05
CA GLU A 880 -16.18 -7.61 -14.25
C GLU A 880 -16.15 -8.51 -15.47
N VAL A 881 -17.28 -9.19 -15.79
CA VAL A 881 -17.42 -9.96 -17.04
C VAL A 881 -17.28 -9.03 -18.24
N GLN A 882 -17.92 -7.86 -18.24
CA GLN A 882 -17.78 -6.88 -19.32
C GLN A 882 -16.33 -6.40 -19.46
N TYR A 883 -15.65 -6.11 -18.37
CA TYR A 883 -14.24 -5.71 -18.42
C TYR A 883 -13.36 -6.77 -19.07
N TYR A 884 -13.52 -8.03 -18.66
CA TYR A 884 -12.77 -9.13 -19.25
C TYR A 884 -13.06 -9.31 -20.76
N LEU A 885 -14.35 -9.29 -21.16
CA LEU A 885 -14.75 -9.43 -22.57
C LEU A 885 -14.20 -8.33 -23.46
N HIS A 886 -14.03 -7.12 -22.92
CA HIS A 886 -13.43 -6.00 -23.65
C HIS A 886 -11.90 -6.02 -23.69
N GLY A 887 -11.25 -7.00 -23.03
CA GLY A 887 -9.80 -7.12 -22.93
C GLY A 887 -9.18 -6.24 -21.83
N GLY A 888 -10.02 -5.68 -20.96
CA GLY A 888 -9.63 -4.87 -19.81
C GLY A 888 -10.57 -3.70 -19.54
N ILE A 889 -10.47 -3.14 -18.34
CA ILE A 889 -11.36 -2.05 -17.89
C ILE A 889 -11.13 -0.75 -18.69
N LEU A 890 -9.89 -0.39 -18.98
CA LEU A 890 -9.59 0.84 -19.74
C LEU A 890 -9.97 0.71 -21.21
N GLN A 891 -9.81 -0.47 -21.79
CA GLN A 891 -10.27 -0.79 -23.15
C GLN A 891 -11.79 -0.69 -23.25
N TYR A 892 -12.52 -1.16 -22.23
CA TYR A 892 -13.96 -0.99 -22.11
C TYR A 892 -14.34 0.49 -22.05
N VAL A 893 -13.70 1.28 -21.16
CA VAL A 893 -13.94 2.73 -21.01
C VAL A 893 -13.67 3.47 -22.35
N LEU A 894 -12.56 3.15 -23.00
CA LEU A 894 -12.18 3.80 -24.27
C LEU A 894 -13.22 3.55 -25.37
N ARG A 895 -13.76 2.30 -25.49
CA ARG A 895 -14.83 1.99 -26.44
C ARG A 895 -16.13 2.73 -26.09
N GLN A 896 -16.50 2.82 -24.82
CA GLN A 896 -17.68 3.58 -24.41
C GLN A 896 -17.56 5.06 -24.75
N MET A 897 -16.38 5.66 -24.51
CA MET A 897 -16.12 7.06 -24.87
C MET A 897 -16.15 7.30 -26.39
N ALA A 898 -15.72 6.31 -27.17
CA ALA A 898 -15.77 6.39 -28.63
C ALA A 898 -17.21 6.23 -29.19
N ALA A 899 -18.10 5.57 -28.47
CA ALA A 899 -19.50 5.42 -28.85
C ALA A 899 -20.37 6.63 -28.45
N SER A 900 -19.92 7.45 -27.48
CA SER A 900 -20.60 8.66 -27.00
C SER A 900 -20.14 9.92 -27.77
#